data_21ef9c5ac99e1cbe802de3af55b77707
#
_entry.id   21ef9c5ac99e1cbe802de3af55b77707
#
_cell.length_a   1.000
_cell.length_b   1.000
_cell.length_c   1.000
_cell.angle_alpha   90.00
_cell.angle_beta   90.00
_cell.angle_gamma   90.00
#
_symmetry.space_group_name_H-M   'P 1'
#
loop_
_entity.id
_entity.type
_entity.pdbx_description
1 polymer ?
#
loop_
_entity_poly.entity_id
_entity_poly.type
_entity_poly.pdbx_seq_one_letter_code
_entity_poly.pdbx_strand_id
1 'polypeptide(L)'
;MSRLVLIDGSSYLYRAFHALPPLSNAQGEPTGALFGVVNMLRSTLKERPAYVAFVVDAPGKTFRDDLYDQYKANRPPMPDELRSQVEPMCRIVEALGISILRIPGVEADDVIGTLALQGLAQDLKVTISTGDKDFAQLVRPGIELVNTMTGSRMDSDAAVMDKFGVRADQIIDLLALMGDAVDNVPGVEKCGPKTAAKWLAEYQHLDGVMAAAPTMKGKIGENLRAALERLPLNRELVTIRTDVELEASPTTLALREQDVPVLTELYTRYGFTQALKELGAPVPAPAAASEATPSLRGTAAGFARGSVEAPAAGTLDPALSAPGEYETVLTSGQLQAWVERLQQAELISFDTETDALDAMRARLVGVSLAVEPGRAAYIPVGHDYPGAPAQLPMQQVLDALRPVLQDPAKKKLGQHGKYDLHVLRRHGVEVQGYHDDTMLESFVLNSTATRHDMDSLALRYLGYTTLKFEDVAGKGAKQIPFSQVGIDEASRYAAEDADITLRLHRALQPQLLAEPALDSVYRDIEMPLVPVLTSIEANGVRIDTDELRRQSQDLSSRMLAAQQKATELAGRSFNLDSPKQLQAVLFDELKLPAVVKTPKGQPSTNEEALEAIADQHELPRVILDYRGLAKLRSTYTDKLPEMVNPDTGRVHTSYHQSGAATGRLSSSDPNLQNIPIRTEDGRRIRRAFVAPEGFQLLAADYSQIELRIMAHLSEDPGLVRAFEQGADVHRATAAEVFGRTLEEVTPNERRAAKAINFGLMYGMSAFGLARNLGIDRGQAQDYVALYFSRYPGVRDFMERMRQQARDQGYVETLFGRRLYLNDIHARNQGLRAGAERAAINAPMQGTAADIIKRAMVDVDQWLRDSGAPARMILQVHDELVFETESSFVEDLRLQVVERMSQAAKLRVPLVVDTGVGNNWDEAH
;
A
#
# COMPACT_ATOMS: atom_id res chain seq x y z
N MET A 1 -4.00 -18.25 38.66
CA MET A 1 -3.55 -19.55 38.11
C MET A 1 -2.27 -19.29 37.35
N SER A 2 -1.27 -20.16 37.53
CA SER A 2 -0.03 -20.06 36.73
C SER A 2 -0.34 -20.36 35.26
N ARG A 3 0.43 -19.74 34.35
CA ARG A 3 0.19 -19.85 32.91
C ARG A 3 1.29 -20.67 32.25
N LEU A 4 0.85 -21.63 31.41
CA LEU A 4 1.70 -22.40 30.51
C LEU A 4 1.52 -21.87 29.08
N VAL A 5 2.61 -21.53 28.42
CA VAL A 5 2.60 -21.11 27.00
C VAL A 5 3.32 -22.19 26.18
N LEU A 6 2.60 -22.77 25.23
CA LEU A 6 3.12 -23.74 24.27
C LEU A 6 3.25 -23.07 22.90
N ILE A 7 4.45 -22.99 22.37
CA ILE A 7 4.74 -22.29 21.13
C ILE A 7 5.02 -23.33 20.04
N ASP A 8 4.24 -23.24 18.96
CA ASP A 8 4.48 -24.01 17.74
C ASP A 8 5.64 -23.37 16.96
N GLY A 9 6.84 -23.91 17.17
CA GLY A 9 8.08 -23.39 16.60
C GLY A 9 8.20 -23.57 15.09
N SER A 10 7.64 -24.65 14.56
CA SER A 10 7.58 -24.90 13.12
C SER A 10 6.70 -23.84 12.43
N SER A 11 5.52 -23.57 12.97
CA SER A 11 4.64 -22.51 12.48
C SER A 11 5.29 -21.12 12.56
N TYR A 12 5.97 -20.81 13.68
CA TYR A 12 6.68 -19.55 13.84
C TYR A 12 7.77 -19.35 12.78
N LEU A 13 8.58 -20.37 12.53
CA LEU A 13 9.68 -20.32 11.58
C LEU A 13 9.20 -20.11 10.13
N TYR A 14 8.26 -20.94 9.67
CA TYR A 14 7.73 -20.84 8.31
C TYR A 14 6.98 -19.52 8.09
N ARG A 15 6.21 -19.06 9.07
CA ARG A 15 5.48 -17.80 8.99
C ARG A 15 6.42 -16.60 8.93
N ALA A 16 7.43 -16.55 9.78
CA ALA A 16 8.44 -15.49 9.75
C ALA A 16 9.16 -15.45 8.40
N PHE A 17 9.50 -16.61 7.84
CA PHE A 17 10.14 -16.71 6.54
C PHE A 17 9.29 -16.17 5.38
N HIS A 18 7.97 -16.42 5.40
CA HIS A 18 7.08 -15.97 4.34
C HIS A 18 6.54 -14.55 4.54
N ALA A 19 6.53 -14.03 5.76
CA ALA A 19 6.01 -12.72 6.08
C ALA A 19 7.03 -11.58 5.91
N LEU A 20 8.32 -11.90 6.02
CA LEU A 20 9.40 -10.93 5.95
C LEU A 20 10.14 -11.00 4.61
N PRO A 21 10.67 -9.87 4.12
CA PRO A 21 11.56 -9.90 2.96
C PRO A 21 12.83 -10.70 3.30
N PRO A 22 13.58 -11.19 2.30
CA PRO A 22 14.86 -11.88 2.51
C PRO A 22 15.87 -10.89 3.13
N LEU A 23 16.01 -10.97 4.45
CA LEU A 23 17.00 -10.21 5.21
C LEU A 23 18.28 -11.04 5.39
N SER A 24 19.42 -10.37 5.34
CA SER A 24 20.75 -10.98 5.58
C SER A 24 21.58 -10.09 6.51
N ASN A 25 22.47 -10.69 7.30
CA ASN A 25 23.46 -9.95 8.08
C ASN A 25 24.62 -9.44 7.21
N ALA A 26 25.59 -8.74 7.82
CA ALA A 26 26.76 -8.20 7.12
C ALA A 26 27.66 -9.28 6.48
N GLN A 27 27.54 -10.54 6.88
CA GLN A 27 28.24 -11.69 6.33
C GLN A 27 27.46 -12.42 5.22
N GLY A 28 26.24 -11.91 4.86
CA GLY A 28 25.37 -12.50 3.85
C GLY A 28 24.57 -13.72 4.34
N GLU A 29 24.56 -14.00 5.65
CA GLU A 29 23.75 -15.08 6.22
C GLU A 29 22.26 -14.64 6.28
N PRO A 30 21.30 -15.50 5.84
CA PRO A 30 19.87 -15.15 5.92
C PRO A 30 19.42 -15.00 7.39
N THR A 31 18.70 -13.92 7.67
CA THR A 31 18.27 -13.56 9.04
C THR A 31 16.77 -13.27 9.19
N GLY A 32 16.02 -13.25 8.07
CA GLY A 32 14.61 -12.83 8.07
C GLY A 32 13.72 -13.69 8.98
N ALA A 33 13.82 -15.01 8.89
CA ALA A 33 13.05 -15.91 9.75
C ALA A 33 13.46 -15.78 11.22
N LEU A 34 14.78 -15.69 11.51
CA LEU A 34 15.29 -15.46 12.86
C LEU A 34 14.73 -14.19 13.48
N PHE A 35 14.79 -13.09 12.73
CA PHE A 35 14.28 -11.79 13.20
C PHE A 35 12.78 -11.84 13.54
N GLY A 36 11.98 -12.48 12.68
CA GLY A 36 10.55 -12.65 12.93
C GLY A 36 10.25 -13.48 14.17
N VAL A 37 10.95 -14.61 14.32
CA VAL A 37 10.78 -15.50 15.48
C VAL A 37 11.20 -14.80 16.77
N VAL A 38 12.34 -14.10 16.79
CA VAL A 38 12.80 -13.34 17.97
C VAL A 38 11.77 -12.31 18.41
N ASN A 39 11.18 -11.56 17.46
CA ASN A 39 10.16 -10.55 17.79
C ASN A 39 8.86 -11.18 18.33
N MET A 40 8.41 -12.29 17.77
CA MET A 40 7.23 -13.02 18.29
C MET A 40 7.50 -13.56 19.69
N LEU A 41 8.68 -14.13 19.96
CA LEU A 41 9.07 -14.63 21.27
C LEU A 41 9.16 -13.51 22.30
N ARG A 42 9.76 -12.38 21.96
CA ARG A 42 9.85 -11.20 22.85
C ARG A 42 8.46 -10.70 23.23
N SER A 43 7.50 -10.69 22.30
CA SER A 43 6.11 -10.33 22.57
C SER A 43 5.47 -11.32 23.57
N THR A 44 5.67 -12.61 23.36
CA THR A 44 5.15 -13.67 24.26
C THR A 44 5.77 -13.59 25.66
N LEU A 45 7.06 -13.33 25.77
CA LEU A 45 7.78 -13.24 27.04
C LEU A 45 7.46 -11.97 27.85
N LYS A 46 6.97 -10.89 27.22
CA LYS A 46 6.47 -9.71 27.96
C LYS A 46 5.37 -10.05 28.95
N GLU A 47 4.57 -11.06 28.66
CA GLU A 47 3.50 -11.53 29.55
C GLU A 47 4.01 -12.37 30.76
N ARG A 48 5.30 -12.63 30.87
CA ARG A 48 6.00 -13.38 31.94
C ARG A 48 5.30 -14.69 32.31
N PRO A 49 5.16 -15.64 31.36
CA PRO A 49 4.56 -16.95 31.66
C PRO A 49 5.40 -17.70 32.68
N ALA A 50 4.75 -18.45 33.59
CA ALA A 50 5.45 -19.27 34.55
C ALA A 50 6.15 -20.47 33.89
N TYR A 51 5.51 -21.04 32.88
CA TYR A 51 6.00 -22.19 32.13
C TYR A 51 5.90 -21.89 30.63
N VAL A 52 6.93 -22.30 29.88
CA VAL A 52 6.97 -22.07 28.42
C VAL A 52 7.78 -23.16 27.73
N ALA A 53 7.24 -23.64 26.60
CA ALA A 53 7.96 -24.56 25.72
C ALA A 53 7.86 -24.09 24.26
N PHE A 54 8.95 -24.29 23.53
CA PHE A 54 9.03 -24.10 22.08
C PHE A 54 9.15 -25.49 21.44
N VAL A 55 8.12 -25.91 20.73
CA VAL A 55 8.02 -27.26 20.18
C VAL A 55 8.28 -27.22 18.69
N VAL A 56 9.16 -28.08 18.21
CA VAL A 56 9.52 -28.19 16.79
C VAL A 56 9.49 -29.64 16.34
N ASP A 57 9.18 -29.85 15.07
CA ASP A 57 9.16 -31.17 14.47
C ASP A 57 10.56 -31.81 14.53
N ALA A 58 10.60 -33.09 14.90
CA ALA A 58 11.81 -33.88 14.80
C ALA A 58 12.06 -34.34 13.34
N PRO A 59 13.32 -34.46 12.91
CA PRO A 59 13.62 -35.08 11.63
C PRO A 59 13.21 -36.56 11.59
N GLY A 60 12.61 -37.00 10.50
CA GLY A 60 12.24 -38.39 10.28
C GLY A 60 10.76 -38.59 9.99
N LYS A 61 10.35 -39.85 9.95
CA LYS A 61 8.93 -40.21 9.72
C LYS A 61 8.15 -40.16 11.04
N THR A 62 6.89 -39.83 10.92
CA THR A 62 5.91 -39.87 12.01
C THR A 62 4.96 -41.06 11.83
N PHE A 63 4.16 -41.38 12.83
CA PHE A 63 3.15 -42.42 12.72
C PHE A 63 2.13 -42.14 11.59
N ARG A 64 1.92 -40.87 11.19
CA ARG A 64 1.03 -40.53 10.09
C ARG A 64 1.58 -40.95 8.73
N ASP A 65 2.91 -40.93 8.57
CA ASP A 65 3.56 -41.45 7.35
C ASP A 65 3.40 -42.99 7.23
N ASP A 66 3.31 -43.68 8.38
CA ASP A 66 3.06 -45.14 8.40
C ASP A 66 1.58 -45.48 8.16
N LEU A 67 0.65 -44.59 8.51
CA LEU A 67 -0.78 -44.75 8.25
C LEU A 67 -1.16 -44.41 6.80
N TYR A 68 -0.46 -43.46 6.18
CA TYR A 68 -0.77 -42.99 4.83
C TYR A 68 0.47 -42.52 4.09
N ASP A 69 0.96 -43.32 3.15
CA ASP A 69 2.20 -43.08 2.38
C ASP A 69 2.24 -41.74 1.63
N GLN A 70 1.07 -41.15 1.33
CA GLN A 70 0.97 -39.89 0.64
C GLN A 70 0.84 -38.68 1.58
N TYR A 71 0.89 -38.90 2.90
CA TYR A 71 0.82 -37.83 3.88
C TYR A 71 1.99 -36.84 3.68
N LYS A 72 1.66 -35.56 3.56
CA LYS A 72 2.62 -34.47 3.28
C LYS A 72 3.53 -34.65 2.03
N ALA A 73 3.28 -35.67 1.17
CA ALA A 73 4.11 -35.96 0.00
C ALA A 73 4.13 -34.82 -1.04
N ASN A 74 3.16 -33.93 -1.01
CA ASN A 74 3.07 -32.72 -1.85
C ASN A 74 3.86 -31.50 -1.31
N ARG A 75 4.45 -31.58 -0.09
CA ARG A 75 5.22 -30.49 0.48
C ARG A 75 6.59 -30.39 -0.20
N PRO A 76 7.00 -29.21 -0.70
CA PRO A 76 8.35 -29.01 -1.18
C PRO A 76 9.35 -29.14 -0.02
N PRO A 77 10.59 -29.56 -0.27
CA PRO A 77 11.64 -29.57 0.75
C PRO A 77 11.88 -28.16 1.29
N MET A 78 12.28 -28.09 2.57
CA MET A 78 12.60 -26.81 3.21
C MET A 78 13.68 -26.07 2.40
N PRO A 79 13.49 -24.80 2.02
CA PRO A 79 14.48 -23.98 1.33
C PRO A 79 15.80 -23.92 2.14
N ASP A 80 16.94 -23.93 1.47
CA ASP A 80 18.25 -23.91 2.14
C ASP A 80 18.47 -22.63 2.95
N GLU A 81 17.94 -21.50 2.47
CA GLU A 81 17.91 -20.21 3.18
C GLU A 81 17.15 -20.28 4.52
N LEU A 82 16.07 -21.05 4.58
CA LEU A 82 15.33 -21.30 5.82
C LEU A 82 16.02 -22.32 6.70
N ARG A 83 16.53 -23.39 6.09
CA ARG A 83 17.23 -24.48 6.82
C ARG A 83 18.44 -23.96 7.58
N SER A 84 19.20 -23.01 7.01
CA SER A 84 20.37 -22.41 7.68
C SER A 84 20.02 -21.60 8.92
N GLN A 85 18.75 -21.19 9.09
CA GLN A 85 18.28 -20.39 10.22
C GLN A 85 17.72 -21.24 11.38
N VAL A 86 17.49 -22.54 11.18
CA VAL A 86 16.89 -23.42 12.21
C VAL A 86 17.77 -23.55 13.45
N GLU A 87 19.03 -23.89 13.26
CA GLU A 87 19.96 -24.10 14.40
C GLU A 87 20.25 -22.78 15.16
N PRO A 88 20.53 -21.65 14.49
CA PRO A 88 20.64 -20.36 15.17
C PRO A 88 19.36 -19.98 15.95
N MET A 89 18.19 -20.27 15.41
CA MET A 89 16.91 -20.03 16.09
C MET A 89 16.83 -20.85 17.40
N CYS A 90 17.16 -22.14 17.35
CA CYS A 90 17.17 -22.99 18.55
C CYS A 90 18.12 -22.45 19.62
N ARG A 91 19.33 -22.03 19.25
CA ARG A 91 20.28 -21.41 20.17
C ARG A 91 19.75 -20.14 20.82
N ILE A 92 19.05 -19.28 20.05
CA ILE A 92 18.45 -18.06 20.60
C ILE A 92 17.30 -18.42 21.55
N VAL A 93 16.44 -19.37 21.19
CA VAL A 93 15.32 -19.82 22.04
C VAL A 93 15.81 -20.36 23.38
N GLU A 94 16.84 -21.22 23.37
CA GLU A 94 17.48 -21.75 24.59
C GLU A 94 18.10 -20.65 25.46
N ALA A 95 18.79 -19.70 24.81
CA ALA A 95 19.39 -18.57 25.49
C ALA A 95 18.37 -17.57 26.06
N LEU A 96 17.15 -17.51 25.51
CA LEU A 96 16.01 -16.80 26.09
C LEU A 96 15.43 -17.50 27.34
N GLY A 97 15.97 -18.67 27.73
CA GLY A 97 15.48 -19.45 28.87
C GLY A 97 14.31 -20.37 28.57
N ILE A 98 13.91 -20.50 27.31
CA ILE A 98 12.79 -21.34 26.86
C ILE A 98 13.26 -22.78 26.61
N SER A 99 12.49 -23.76 27.07
CA SER A 99 12.77 -25.19 26.80
C SER A 99 12.32 -25.55 25.38
N ILE A 100 13.23 -26.19 24.62
CA ILE A 100 12.89 -26.71 23.28
C ILE A 100 12.55 -28.19 23.42
N LEU A 101 11.43 -28.58 22.79
CA LEU A 101 11.02 -29.97 22.71
C LEU A 101 11.03 -30.44 21.26
N ARG A 102 11.62 -31.60 21.02
CA ARG A 102 11.75 -32.23 19.72
C ARG A 102 11.67 -33.75 19.88
N ILE A 103 10.50 -34.31 19.64
CA ILE A 103 10.19 -35.72 19.94
C ILE A 103 10.10 -36.53 18.65
N PRO A 104 10.94 -37.54 18.42
CA PRO A 104 10.88 -38.37 17.22
C PRO A 104 9.59 -39.20 17.13
N GLY A 105 9.12 -39.47 15.91
CA GLY A 105 7.98 -40.37 15.64
C GLY A 105 6.60 -39.71 15.77
N VAL A 106 6.52 -38.48 16.27
CA VAL A 106 5.30 -37.67 16.39
C VAL A 106 5.53 -36.27 15.84
N GLU A 107 4.48 -35.54 15.58
CA GLU A 107 4.55 -34.14 15.15
C GLU A 107 4.56 -33.19 16.35
N ALA A 108 5.03 -31.94 16.15
CA ALA A 108 5.01 -30.91 17.17
C ALA A 108 3.61 -30.70 17.75
N ASP A 109 2.57 -30.84 16.91
CA ASP A 109 1.18 -30.69 17.27
C ASP A 109 0.73 -31.70 18.34
N ASP A 110 1.17 -32.97 18.21
CA ASP A 110 0.86 -34.03 19.18
C ASP A 110 1.53 -33.78 20.54
N VAL A 111 2.76 -33.27 20.52
CA VAL A 111 3.48 -32.90 21.75
C VAL A 111 2.78 -31.71 22.44
N ILE A 112 2.39 -30.69 21.67
CA ILE A 112 1.67 -29.51 22.19
C ILE A 112 0.30 -29.94 22.74
N GLY A 113 -0.44 -30.78 22.00
CA GLY A 113 -1.75 -31.31 22.42
C GLY A 113 -1.68 -32.06 23.75
N THR A 114 -0.69 -32.93 23.89
CA THR A 114 -0.43 -33.69 25.12
C THR A 114 -0.11 -32.78 26.29
N LEU A 115 0.83 -31.85 26.15
CA LEU A 115 1.19 -30.90 27.19
C LEU A 115 0.06 -29.95 27.56
N ALA A 116 -0.79 -29.58 26.59
CA ALA A 116 -1.93 -28.71 26.84
C ALA A 116 -2.96 -29.39 27.76
N LEU A 117 -3.26 -30.66 27.51
CA LEU A 117 -4.19 -31.41 28.39
C LEU A 117 -3.58 -31.74 29.75
N GLN A 118 -2.29 -32.08 29.79
CA GLN A 118 -1.58 -32.28 31.07
C GLN A 118 -1.53 -30.97 31.89
N GLY A 119 -1.32 -29.81 31.26
CA GLY A 119 -1.35 -28.51 31.92
C GLY A 119 -2.73 -28.18 32.49
N LEU A 120 -3.77 -28.41 31.70
CA LEU A 120 -5.15 -28.26 32.17
C LEU A 120 -5.48 -29.16 33.37
N ALA A 121 -5.02 -30.42 33.36
CA ALA A 121 -5.18 -31.36 34.46
C ALA A 121 -4.41 -30.93 35.72
N GLN A 122 -3.44 -30.03 35.61
CA GLN A 122 -2.68 -29.44 36.72
C GLN A 122 -3.15 -28.04 37.09
N ASP A 123 -4.39 -27.65 36.73
CA ASP A 123 -4.98 -26.34 36.99
C ASP A 123 -4.16 -25.14 36.42
N LEU A 124 -3.43 -25.35 35.35
CA LEU A 124 -2.74 -24.26 34.63
C LEU A 124 -3.68 -23.66 33.59
N LYS A 125 -3.58 -22.34 33.38
CA LYS A 125 -4.15 -21.70 32.19
C LYS A 125 -3.21 -21.93 31.02
N VAL A 126 -3.65 -22.63 29.99
CA VAL A 126 -2.84 -23.00 28.82
C VAL A 126 -3.11 -22.05 27.66
N THR A 127 -2.04 -21.50 27.10
CA THR A 127 -2.07 -20.73 25.85
C THR A 127 -1.25 -21.48 24.80
N ILE A 128 -1.87 -21.87 23.70
CA ILE A 128 -1.17 -22.43 22.54
C ILE A 128 -0.95 -21.29 21.55
N SER A 129 0.31 -20.98 21.29
CA SER A 129 0.70 -19.91 20.36
C SER A 129 1.04 -20.51 19.01
N THR A 130 0.07 -20.47 18.11
CA THR A 130 0.15 -21.06 16.77
C THR A 130 -0.68 -20.29 15.78
N GLY A 131 -0.42 -20.50 14.52
CA GLY A 131 -1.30 -20.05 13.45
C GLY A 131 -2.03 -21.17 12.75
N ASP A 132 -1.81 -22.39 13.19
CA ASP A 132 -2.48 -23.56 12.61
C ASP A 132 -3.93 -23.65 13.09
N LYS A 133 -4.83 -23.90 12.12
CA LYS A 133 -6.28 -24.04 12.36
C LYS A 133 -6.64 -25.35 13.08
N ASP A 134 -5.78 -26.36 12.96
CA ASP A 134 -6.07 -27.72 13.42
C ASP A 134 -6.07 -27.79 14.95
N PHE A 135 -5.31 -26.90 15.60
CA PHE A 135 -5.35 -26.75 17.06
C PHE A 135 -6.72 -26.28 17.61
N ALA A 136 -7.65 -25.79 16.76
CA ALA A 136 -8.98 -25.42 17.22
C ALA A 136 -9.76 -26.59 17.87
N GLN A 137 -9.38 -27.85 17.60
CA GLN A 137 -9.91 -29.07 18.25
C GLN A 137 -9.58 -29.14 19.74
N LEU A 138 -8.58 -28.40 20.22
CA LEU A 138 -8.13 -28.39 21.61
C LEU A 138 -8.78 -27.27 22.45
N VAL A 139 -9.48 -26.32 21.82
CA VAL A 139 -10.10 -25.19 22.52
C VAL A 139 -11.19 -25.66 23.49
N ARG A 140 -11.04 -25.28 24.73
CA ARG A 140 -11.97 -25.55 25.81
C ARG A 140 -11.71 -24.65 27.00
N PRO A 141 -12.58 -24.57 28.02
CA PRO A 141 -12.30 -23.78 29.22
C PRO A 141 -10.93 -24.11 29.81
N GLY A 142 -10.06 -23.13 29.89
CA GLY A 142 -8.66 -23.26 30.37
C GLY A 142 -7.61 -23.46 29.28
N ILE A 143 -8.00 -23.71 28.01
CA ILE A 143 -7.08 -23.76 26.85
C ILE A 143 -7.51 -22.74 25.81
N GLU A 144 -6.65 -21.78 25.52
CA GLU A 144 -6.84 -20.76 24.47
C GLU A 144 -5.80 -20.87 23.36
N LEU A 145 -6.20 -20.53 22.12
CA LEU A 145 -5.26 -20.35 20.99
C LEU A 145 -4.99 -18.87 20.79
N VAL A 146 -3.74 -18.53 20.56
CA VAL A 146 -3.28 -17.16 20.24
C VAL A 146 -2.45 -17.17 18.98
N ASN A 147 -2.83 -16.35 18.02
CA ASN A 147 -2.02 -16.05 16.86
C ASN A 147 -1.28 -14.74 17.09
N THR A 148 0.00 -14.80 17.42
CA THR A 148 0.82 -13.63 17.78
C THR A 148 1.03 -12.63 16.65
N MET A 149 0.86 -13.03 15.38
CA MET A 149 1.00 -12.11 14.24
C MET A 149 -0.27 -11.29 13.97
N THR A 150 -1.44 -11.88 14.21
CA THR A 150 -2.73 -11.21 13.97
C THR A 150 -3.39 -10.72 15.25
N GLY A 151 -2.85 -11.09 16.42
CA GLY A 151 -3.45 -10.81 17.72
C GLY A 151 -4.77 -11.57 18.00
N SER A 152 -5.22 -12.43 17.07
CA SER A 152 -6.48 -13.14 17.24
C SER A 152 -6.40 -14.21 18.33
N ARG A 153 -7.43 -14.31 19.16
CA ARG A 153 -7.57 -15.30 20.24
C ARG A 153 -8.83 -16.13 20.03
N MET A 154 -8.77 -17.44 20.36
CA MET A 154 -9.90 -18.34 20.43
C MET A 154 -9.83 -19.06 21.80
N ASP A 155 -10.76 -18.75 22.68
CA ASP A 155 -10.77 -19.19 24.08
C ASP A 155 -12.07 -19.95 24.47
N SER A 156 -12.98 -20.13 23.51
CA SER A 156 -14.30 -20.69 23.75
C SER A 156 -14.89 -21.33 22.49
N ASP A 157 -15.85 -22.25 22.70
CA ASP A 157 -16.66 -22.82 21.61
C ASP A 157 -17.35 -21.74 20.75
N ALA A 158 -17.73 -20.62 21.35
CA ALA A 158 -18.36 -19.53 20.62
C ALA A 158 -17.37 -18.90 19.61
N ALA A 159 -16.11 -18.72 19.99
CA ALA A 159 -15.06 -18.21 19.10
C ALA A 159 -14.71 -19.20 17.99
N VAL A 160 -14.74 -20.50 18.26
CA VAL A 160 -14.57 -21.56 17.26
C VAL A 160 -15.75 -21.59 16.29
N MET A 161 -16.97 -21.51 16.82
CA MET A 161 -18.22 -21.49 16.03
C MET A 161 -18.25 -20.28 15.08
N ASP A 162 -17.89 -19.10 15.56
CA ASP A 162 -17.84 -17.88 14.74
C ASP A 162 -16.86 -18.02 13.56
N LYS A 163 -15.71 -18.67 13.79
CA LYS A 163 -14.66 -18.80 12.78
C LYS A 163 -14.87 -19.97 11.82
N PHE A 164 -15.30 -21.13 12.32
CA PHE A 164 -15.37 -22.38 11.54
C PHE A 164 -16.79 -22.87 11.25
N GLY A 165 -17.80 -22.31 11.93
CA GLY A 165 -19.19 -22.71 11.81
C GLY A 165 -19.54 -24.04 12.51
N VAL A 166 -18.64 -24.52 13.39
CA VAL A 166 -18.77 -25.75 14.17
C VAL A 166 -18.20 -25.56 15.57
N ARG A 167 -18.56 -26.43 16.55
CA ARG A 167 -17.96 -26.43 17.87
C ARG A 167 -16.54 -27.01 17.85
N ALA A 168 -15.77 -26.80 18.92
CA ALA A 168 -14.39 -27.30 19.03
C ALA A 168 -14.33 -28.84 18.93
N ASP A 169 -15.30 -29.54 19.52
CA ASP A 169 -15.42 -31.02 19.48
C ASP A 169 -15.78 -31.56 18.07
N GLN A 170 -16.21 -30.72 17.17
CA GLN A 170 -16.54 -31.04 15.77
C GLN A 170 -15.45 -30.70 14.77
N ILE A 171 -14.35 -30.06 15.20
CA ILE A 171 -13.27 -29.65 14.30
C ILE A 171 -12.61 -30.86 13.63
N ILE A 172 -12.35 -31.92 14.35
CA ILE A 172 -11.80 -33.19 13.79
C ILE A 172 -12.68 -33.71 12.66
N ASP A 173 -14.00 -33.78 12.91
CA ASP A 173 -14.96 -34.27 11.93
C ASP A 173 -15.09 -33.31 10.71
N LEU A 174 -15.01 -32.01 10.95
CA LEU A 174 -14.95 -30.99 9.90
C LEU A 174 -13.74 -31.20 8.97
N LEU A 175 -12.56 -31.38 9.55
CA LEU A 175 -11.31 -31.60 8.82
C LEU A 175 -11.33 -32.97 8.09
N ALA A 176 -11.82 -34.02 8.72
CA ALA A 176 -11.95 -35.34 8.08
C ALA A 176 -12.86 -35.31 6.84
N LEU A 177 -13.99 -34.55 6.91
CA LEU A 177 -14.91 -34.35 5.78
C LEU A 177 -14.33 -33.50 4.67
N MET A 178 -13.67 -32.37 5.02
CA MET A 178 -13.10 -31.47 4.04
C MET A 178 -11.79 -31.99 3.42
N GLY A 179 -11.05 -32.77 4.19
CA GLY A 179 -9.64 -33.03 3.95
C GLY A 179 -8.73 -31.86 4.21
N ASP A 180 -7.45 -32.07 4.13
CA ASP A 180 -6.41 -31.03 4.17
C ASP A 180 -5.48 -31.10 2.97
N ALA A 181 -5.55 -30.09 2.11
CA ALA A 181 -4.71 -30.01 0.91
C ALA A 181 -3.24 -29.70 1.25
N VAL A 182 -2.95 -29.13 2.42
CA VAL A 182 -1.58 -28.83 2.87
C VAL A 182 -0.88 -30.11 3.29
N ASP A 183 -1.60 -31.00 3.99
CA ASP A 183 -1.12 -32.28 4.49
C ASP A 183 -1.45 -33.45 3.57
N ASN A 184 -2.00 -33.13 2.42
CA ASN A 184 -2.40 -34.12 1.41
C ASN A 184 -3.42 -35.14 1.93
N VAL A 185 -4.29 -34.77 2.86
CA VAL A 185 -5.39 -35.59 3.35
C VAL A 185 -6.60 -35.42 2.44
N PRO A 186 -7.06 -36.47 1.72
CA PRO A 186 -8.14 -36.36 0.75
C PRO A 186 -9.51 -36.33 1.42
N GLY A 187 -10.21 -35.23 1.38
CA GLY A 187 -11.59 -35.09 1.87
C GLY A 187 -12.66 -35.69 0.95
N VAL A 188 -13.91 -35.46 1.29
CA VAL A 188 -15.06 -35.76 0.40
C VAL A 188 -15.02 -34.76 -0.77
N GLU A 189 -15.06 -35.28 -2.00
CA GLU A 189 -14.96 -34.42 -3.19
C GLU A 189 -16.09 -33.37 -3.22
N LYS A 190 -15.73 -32.11 -3.42
CA LYS A 190 -16.63 -30.94 -3.40
C LYS A 190 -17.26 -30.63 -2.03
N CYS A 191 -16.78 -31.23 -0.95
CA CYS A 191 -17.16 -30.89 0.41
C CYS A 191 -16.23 -29.78 0.94
N GLY A 192 -16.67 -28.54 0.90
CA GLY A 192 -15.96 -27.41 1.53
C GLY A 192 -16.49 -27.13 2.95
N PRO A 193 -15.90 -26.13 3.64
CA PRO A 193 -16.22 -25.80 5.03
C PRO A 193 -17.73 -25.64 5.30
N LYS A 194 -18.44 -24.92 4.43
CA LYS A 194 -19.88 -24.68 4.57
C LYS A 194 -20.72 -25.97 4.45
N THR A 195 -20.29 -26.90 3.60
CA THR A 195 -20.99 -28.17 3.42
C THR A 195 -20.76 -29.11 4.61
N ALA A 196 -19.51 -29.22 5.05
CA ALA A 196 -19.14 -30.01 6.20
C ALA A 196 -19.81 -29.47 7.48
N ALA A 197 -19.78 -28.17 7.73
CA ALA A 197 -20.45 -27.54 8.85
C ALA A 197 -21.97 -27.78 8.84
N LYS A 198 -22.61 -27.68 7.66
CA LYS A 198 -24.04 -27.98 7.52
C LYS A 198 -24.36 -29.44 7.89
N TRP A 199 -23.56 -30.39 7.43
CA TRP A 199 -23.75 -31.79 7.79
C TRP A 199 -23.52 -32.03 9.27
N LEU A 200 -22.50 -31.42 9.87
CA LEU A 200 -22.25 -31.57 11.30
C LEU A 200 -23.31 -30.87 12.16
N ALA A 201 -23.93 -29.80 11.69
CA ALA A 201 -25.09 -29.22 12.34
C ALA A 201 -26.33 -30.14 12.31
N GLU A 202 -26.51 -30.90 11.21
CA GLU A 202 -27.65 -31.80 11.00
C GLU A 202 -27.46 -33.18 11.66
N TYR A 203 -26.29 -33.79 11.51
CA TYR A 203 -25.98 -35.14 11.94
C TYR A 203 -25.04 -35.23 13.15
N GLN A 204 -24.62 -34.11 13.71
CA GLN A 204 -23.81 -33.89 14.93
C GLN A 204 -22.36 -34.36 14.83
N HIS A 205 -22.07 -35.57 14.32
CA HIS A 205 -20.72 -36.14 14.23
C HIS A 205 -20.49 -36.84 12.89
N LEU A 206 -19.24 -37.11 12.55
CA LEU A 206 -18.86 -37.80 11.32
C LEU A 206 -19.59 -39.14 11.13
N ASP A 207 -19.74 -39.89 12.23
CA ASP A 207 -20.43 -41.18 12.18
C ASP A 207 -21.93 -41.02 11.82
N GLY A 208 -22.58 -39.96 12.28
CA GLY A 208 -23.95 -39.61 11.87
C GLY A 208 -24.03 -39.21 10.40
N VAL A 209 -23.03 -38.45 9.88
CA VAL A 209 -22.93 -38.11 8.46
C VAL A 209 -22.73 -39.36 7.62
N MET A 210 -21.83 -40.25 8.03
CA MET A 210 -21.57 -41.53 7.35
C MET A 210 -22.83 -42.44 7.31
N ALA A 211 -23.55 -42.55 8.43
CA ALA A 211 -24.79 -43.29 8.51
C ALA A 211 -25.91 -42.73 7.61
N ALA A 212 -25.96 -41.45 7.41
CA ALA A 212 -26.93 -40.77 6.56
C ALA A 212 -26.57 -40.84 5.05
N ALA A 213 -25.32 -41.16 4.70
CA ALA A 213 -24.81 -41.15 3.32
C ALA A 213 -25.71 -41.97 2.32
N PRO A 214 -26.30 -43.12 2.65
CA PRO A 214 -27.19 -43.82 1.74
C PRO A 214 -28.45 -43.06 1.32
N THR A 215 -28.93 -42.17 2.16
CA THR A 215 -30.17 -41.39 1.94
C THR A 215 -29.91 -40.01 1.31
N MET A 216 -28.68 -39.55 1.31
CA MET A 216 -28.30 -38.24 0.75
C MET A 216 -28.39 -38.25 -0.77
N LYS A 217 -29.19 -37.31 -1.32
CA LYS A 217 -29.43 -37.16 -2.75
C LYS A 217 -28.39 -36.26 -3.42
N GLY A 218 -28.26 -36.41 -4.76
CA GLY A 218 -27.43 -35.57 -5.61
C GLY A 218 -25.93 -35.90 -5.58
N LYS A 219 -25.13 -35.17 -6.39
CA LYS A 219 -23.73 -35.48 -6.62
C LYS A 219 -22.88 -35.47 -5.35
N ILE A 220 -23.16 -34.58 -4.42
CA ILE A 220 -22.43 -34.51 -3.15
C ILE A 220 -22.67 -35.74 -2.27
N GLY A 221 -23.88 -36.34 -2.29
CA GLY A 221 -24.18 -37.59 -1.60
C GLY A 221 -23.48 -38.78 -2.26
N GLU A 222 -23.35 -38.80 -3.59
CA GLU A 222 -22.52 -39.78 -4.32
C GLU A 222 -21.05 -39.68 -3.90
N ASN A 223 -20.49 -38.46 -3.86
CA ASN A 223 -19.12 -38.21 -3.44
C ASN A 223 -18.87 -38.64 -1.99
N LEU A 224 -19.83 -38.41 -1.09
CA LEU A 224 -19.76 -38.89 0.30
C LEU A 224 -19.72 -40.43 0.34
N ARG A 225 -20.61 -41.13 -0.38
CA ARG A 225 -20.61 -42.59 -0.44
C ARG A 225 -19.28 -43.17 -0.99
N ALA A 226 -18.68 -42.51 -1.98
CA ALA A 226 -17.37 -42.87 -2.52
C ALA A 226 -16.20 -42.64 -1.55
N ALA A 227 -16.42 -41.80 -0.52
CA ALA A 227 -15.40 -41.46 0.49
C ALA A 227 -15.53 -42.30 1.77
N LEU A 228 -16.61 -43.02 1.99
CA LEU A 228 -16.93 -43.67 3.27
C LEU A 228 -15.81 -44.55 3.83
N GLU A 229 -15.12 -45.31 2.99
CA GLU A 229 -14.05 -46.22 3.41
C GLU A 229 -12.81 -45.47 3.94
N ARG A 230 -12.53 -44.25 3.46
CA ARG A 230 -11.36 -43.49 3.84
C ARG A 230 -11.60 -42.47 4.96
N LEU A 231 -12.85 -42.13 5.27
CA LEU A 231 -13.18 -41.15 6.32
C LEU A 231 -12.66 -41.52 7.71
N PRO A 232 -12.67 -42.79 8.15
CA PRO A 232 -12.04 -43.19 9.40
C PRO A 232 -10.53 -42.90 9.43
N LEU A 233 -9.81 -43.18 8.34
CA LEU A 233 -8.39 -42.86 8.19
C LEU A 233 -8.17 -41.35 8.20
N ASN A 234 -8.97 -40.58 7.46
CA ASN A 234 -8.89 -39.13 7.47
C ASN A 234 -9.06 -38.58 8.90
N ARG A 235 -10.03 -39.10 9.66
CA ARG A 235 -10.25 -38.70 11.07
C ARG A 235 -8.96 -38.93 11.89
N GLU A 236 -8.32 -40.09 11.72
CA GLU A 236 -7.09 -40.42 12.45
C GLU A 236 -5.92 -39.52 12.05
N LEU A 237 -5.78 -39.18 10.77
CA LEU A 237 -4.72 -38.33 10.25
C LEU A 237 -4.81 -36.88 10.74
N VAL A 238 -6.04 -36.33 10.89
CA VAL A 238 -6.26 -34.93 11.34
C VAL A 238 -6.42 -34.79 12.86
N THR A 239 -6.46 -35.88 13.60
CA THR A 239 -6.54 -35.87 15.07
C THR A 239 -5.17 -35.61 15.67
N ILE A 240 -5.08 -34.57 16.50
CA ILE A 240 -3.90 -34.32 17.34
C ILE A 240 -3.90 -35.32 18.47
N ARG A 241 -2.84 -36.13 18.60
CA ARG A 241 -2.65 -37.04 19.73
C ARG A 241 -2.40 -36.27 21.01
N THR A 242 -2.98 -36.73 22.09
CA THR A 242 -2.88 -36.03 23.40
C THR A 242 -2.39 -36.98 24.51
N ASP A 243 -1.86 -38.13 24.12
CA ASP A 243 -1.39 -39.22 24.98
C ASP A 243 0.06 -39.63 24.67
N VAL A 244 0.82 -38.74 24.06
CA VAL A 244 2.24 -38.97 23.75
C VAL A 244 3.03 -39.13 25.05
N GLU A 245 3.86 -40.16 25.12
CA GLU A 245 4.76 -40.35 26.25
C GLU A 245 5.91 -39.32 26.21
N LEU A 246 5.96 -38.42 27.20
CA LEU A 246 6.89 -37.30 27.25
C LEU A 246 7.72 -37.37 28.54
N GLU A 247 9.05 -37.18 28.44
CA GLU A 247 9.89 -37.01 29.62
C GLU A 247 9.63 -35.66 30.34
N ALA A 248 9.23 -34.63 29.56
CA ALA A 248 8.89 -33.32 30.11
C ALA A 248 7.42 -33.26 30.57
N SER A 249 7.17 -32.62 31.70
CA SER A 249 5.85 -32.30 32.21
C SER A 249 5.62 -30.78 32.24
N PRO A 250 4.38 -30.28 32.23
CA PRO A 250 4.09 -28.84 32.23
C PRO A 250 4.85 -28.04 33.30
N THR A 251 5.04 -28.60 34.50
CA THR A 251 5.74 -27.95 35.63
C THR A 251 7.23 -28.01 35.54
N THR A 252 7.83 -28.88 34.70
CA THR A 252 9.29 -28.90 34.45
C THR A 252 9.72 -27.89 33.40
N LEU A 253 8.77 -27.20 32.72
CA LEU A 253 8.98 -26.24 31.65
C LEU A 253 9.04 -24.78 32.16
N ALA A 254 9.54 -24.58 33.40
CA ALA A 254 9.70 -23.25 33.96
C ALA A 254 10.58 -22.37 33.06
N LEU A 255 10.16 -21.12 32.85
CA LEU A 255 10.98 -20.13 32.16
C LEU A 255 12.23 -19.87 32.98
N ARG A 256 13.42 -20.14 32.41
CA ARG A 256 14.72 -19.97 33.01
C ARG A 256 15.21 -18.52 32.85
N GLU A 257 16.24 -18.15 33.58
CA GLU A 257 16.97 -16.90 33.36
C GLU A 257 17.60 -16.89 31.96
N GLN A 258 17.66 -15.69 31.39
CA GLN A 258 18.26 -15.50 30.06
C GLN A 258 19.79 -15.62 30.13
N ASP A 259 20.36 -16.28 29.15
CA ASP A 259 21.82 -16.29 28.94
C ASP A 259 22.24 -15.05 28.14
N VAL A 260 22.41 -13.94 28.88
CA VAL A 260 22.72 -12.64 28.27
C VAL A 260 24.02 -12.66 27.45
N PRO A 261 25.12 -13.31 27.87
CA PRO A 261 26.31 -13.46 27.03
C PRO A 261 26.04 -14.10 25.68
N VAL A 262 25.34 -15.24 25.65
CA VAL A 262 25.00 -15.95 24.39
C VAL A 262 24.04 -15.14 23.53
N LEU A 263 23.04 -14.51 24.14
CA LEU A 263 22.12 -13.62 23.39
C LEU A 263 22.87 -12.42 22.81
N THR A 264 23.81 -11.84 23.53
CA THR A 264 24.62 -10.72 23.03
C THR A 264 25.45 -11.15 21.82
N GLU A 265 26.11 -12.32 21.88
CA GLU A 265 26.86 -12.88 20.75
C GLU A 265 25.95 -13.07 19.52
N LEU A 266 24.83 -13.79 19.70
CA LEU A 266 23.93 -14.13 18.59
C LEU A 266 23.25 -12.90 18.01
N TYR A 267 22.75 -11.98 18.83
CA TYR A 267 22.12 -10.76 18.37
C TYR A 267 23.11 -9.83 17.67
N THR A 268 24.37 -9.80 18.12
CA THR A 268 25.45 -9.09 17.43
C THR A 268 25.72 -9.70 16.06
N ARG A 269 25.88 -11.04 16.00
CA ARG A 269 26.13 -11.76 14.73
C ARG A 269 25.03 -11.53 13.71
N TYR A 270 23.76 -11.60 14.13
CA TYR A 270 22.61 -11.47 13.22
C TYR A 270 22.07 -10.05 13.09
N GLY A 271 22.72 -9.05 13.72
CA GLY A 271 22.38 -7.63 13.55
C GLY A 271 21.09 -7.20 14.27
N PHE A 272 20.69 -7.88 15.35
CA PHE A 272 19.45 -7.58 16.09
C PHE A 272 19.66 -6.46 17.11
N THR A 273 19.92 -5.25 16.61
CA THR A 273 20.31 -4.08 17.40
C THR A 273 19.31 -3.69 18.48
N GLN A 274 18.02 -3.79 18.21
CA GLN A 274 16.97 -3.48 19.18
C GLN A 274 16.95 -4.52 20.33
N ALA A 275 17.10 -5.80 20.00
CA ALA A 275 17.17 -6.85 21.00
C ALA A 275 18.44 -6.73 21.90
N LEU A 276 19.57 -6.27 21.34
CA LEU A 276 20.79 -5.94 22.09
C LEU A 276 20.56 -4.77 23.06
N LYS A 277 19.89 -3.71 22.64
CA LYS A 277 19.58 -2.57 23.52
C LYS A 277 18.75 -2.99 24.73
N GLU A 278 17.77 -3.85 24.55
CA GLU A 278 16.90 -4.35 25.64
C GLU A 278 17.66 -5.27 26.63
N LEU A 279 18.73 -5.93 26.18
CA LEU A 279 19.61 -6.70 27.06
C LEU A 279 20.57 -5.81 27.87
N GLY A 280 20.60 -4.50 27.61
CA GLY A 280 21.61 -3.59 28.22
C GLY A 280 23.04 -3.85 27.74
N ALA A 281 23.20 -4.56 26.62
CA ALA A 281 24.50 -4.90 26.05
C ALA A 281 25.04 -3.79 25.16
N PRO A 282 26.36 -3.52 25.11
CA PRO A 282 26.95 -2.56 24.21
C PRO A 282 26.72 -2.97 22.75
N VAL A 283 26.14 -2.08 21.94
CA VAL A 283 25.93 -2.30 20.50
C VAL A 283 27.27 -2.08 19.79
N PRO A 284 27.84 -3.07 19.08
CA PRO A 284 29.09 -2.90 18.34
C PRO A 284 28.93 -1.88 17.21
N ALA A 285 29.97 -1.05 16.99
CA ALA A 285 30.04 -0.18 15.83
C ALA A 285 30.12 -1.02 14.53
N PRO A 286 29.44 -0.61 13.44
CA PRO A 286 29.42 -1.38 12.20
C PRO A 286 30.81 -1.46 11.56
N ALA A 287 31.27 -2.67 11.27
CA ALA A 287 32.45 -2.91 10.44
C ALA A 287 32.14 -2.62 8.96
N ALA A 288 33.10 -2.04 8.25
CA ALA A 288 32.99 -1.63 6.86
C ALA A 288 32.55 -2.81 5.95
N ALA A 289 31.55 -2.54 5.13
CA ALA A 289 30.92 -3.51 4.24
C ALA A 289 31.88 -4.00 3.14
N SER A 290 31.96 -5.30 2.98
CA SER A 290 32.41 -5.96 1.75
C SER A 290 31.21 -6.50 0.99
N GLU A 291 31.24 -6.31 -0.33
CA GLU A 291 30.16 -6.60 -1.29
C GLU A 291 29.65 -8.04 -1.24
N ALA A 292 28.35 -8.22 -1.15
CA ALA A 292 27.69 -9.52 -1.35
C ALA A 292 26.39 -9.40 -2.16
N THR A 293 26.24 -10.33 -3.05
CA THR A 293 25.34 -10.48 -4.19
C THR A 293 23.86 -10.71 -3.82
N PRO A 294 22.89 -10.18 -4.58
CA PRO A 294 21.47 -10.50 -4.39
C PRO A 294 21.00 -11.66 -5.27
N SER A 295 20.14 -12.51 -4.73
CA SER A 295 19.41 -13.53 -5.46
C SER A 295 18.01 -13.05 -5.90
N LEU A 296 17.63 -13.52 -7.08
CA LEU A 296 16.49 -13.13 -7.91
C LEU A 296 15.12 -13.62 -7.45
N ARG A 297 14.11 -12.79 -7.59
CA ARG A 297 12.75 -13.02 -8.14
C ARG A 297 11.93 -11.74 -7.96
N GLY A 298 11.28 -11.18 -8.89
CA GLY A 298 10.51 -11.40 -10.07
C GLY A 298 9.26 -10.54 -10.05
N THR A 299 9.24 -9.50 -10.85
CA THR A 299 8.13 -8.75 -11.49
C THR A 299 6.81 -8.47 -10.75
N ALA A 300 6.64 -7.21 -10.37
CA ALA A 300 5.45 -6.40 -10.63
C ALA A 300 5.92 -4.96 -10.75
N ALA A 301 5.41 -4.21 -11.73
CA ALA A 301 5.75 -2.81 -11.94
C ALA A 301 5.15 -1.96 -10.82
N GLY A 302 5.88 -1.92 -9.72
CA GLY A 302 5.78 -0.97 -8.64
C GLY A 302 7.23 -0.68 -8.27
N PHE A 303 7.60 0.58 -8.24
CA PHE A 303 8.91 1.01 -7.81
C PHE A 303 9.23 0.34 -6.47
N ALA A 304 10.31 -0.45 -6.41
CA ALA A 304 10.78 -1.07 -5.19
C ALA A 304 11.06 0.05 -4.17
N ARG A 305 10.30 0.07 -3.08
CA ARG A 305 10.52 0.98 -1.96
C ARG A 305 11.84 0.59 -1.31
N GLY A 306 12.80 1.51 -1.30
CA GLY A 306 14.10 1.30 -0.70
C GLY A 306 13.97 0.91 0.78
N SER A 307 14.82 0.00 1.21
CA SER A 307 15.02 -0.31 2.62
C SER A 307 15.51 0.95 3.34
N VAL A 308 14.91 1.24 4.50
CA VAL A 308 15.36 2.34 5.37
C VAL A 308 16.75 2.01 5.90
N GLU A 309 17.80 2.55 5.27
CA GLU A 309 19.12 2.58 5.91
C GLU A 309 19.09 3.61 7.03
N ALA A 310 19.38 3.19 8.25
CA ALA A 310 19.63 4.10 9.35
C ALA A 310 20.85 5.00 9.01
N PRO A 311 20.85 6.29 9.36
CA PRO A 311 21.97 7.16 9.09
C PRO A 311 23.24 6.63 9.76
N ALA A 312 24.40 6.86 9.15
CA ALA A 312 25.69 6.53 9.72
C ALA A 312 25.79 7.15 11.14
N ALA A 313 26.07 6.33 12.13
CA ALA A 313 26.20 6.76 13.52
C ALA A 313 27.36 7.78 13.64
N GLY A 314 27.05 9.05 13.59
CA GLY A 314 28.02 10.18 13.63
C GLY A 314 27.42 11.51 13.20
N THR A 315 26.21 11.51 12.60
CA THR A 315 25.57 12.73 12.08
C THR A 315 24.28 13.12 12.80
N LEU A 316 23.81 12.30 13.78
CA LEU A 316 22.58 12.64 14.51
C LEU A 316 22.90 13.61 15.65
N ASP A 317 22.18 14.73 15.70
CA ASP A 317 22.23 15.65 16.85
C ASP A 317 21.56 14.99 18.07
N PRO A 318 22.28 14.70 19.15
CA PRO A 318 21.71 14.07 20.34
C PRO A 318 20.58 14.89 20.97
N ALA A 319 20.59 16.21 20.77
CA ALA A 319 19.52 17.09 21.28
C ALA A 319 18.19 16.85 20.56
N LEU A 320 18.23 16.42 19.29
CA LEU A 320 17.02 16.10 18.51
C LEU A 320 16.47 14.69 18.77
N SER A 321 17.23 13.84 19.46
CA SER A 321 16.86 12.45 19.78
C SER A 321 16.41 12.25 21.23
N ALA A 322 16.51 13.28 22.09
CA ALA A 322 16.16 13.19 23.49
C ALA A 322 14.63 13.10 23.69
N PRO A 323 14.13 12.39 24.73
CA PRO A 323 12.71 12.42 25.09
C PRO A 323 12.23 13.85 25.37
N GLY A 324 10.99 14.17 24.94
CA GLY A 324 10.37 15.47 25.15
C GLY A 324 9.62 15.55 26.48
N GLU A 325 9.40 16.79 26.95
CA GLU A 325 8.50 17.13 28.06
C GLU A 325 7.21 17.71 27.47
N TYR A 326 6.07 17.02 27.69
CA TYR A 326 4.80 17.38 27.07
C TYR A 326 3.77 17.81 28.10
N GLU A 327 3.04 18.87 27.78
CA GLU A 327 2.05 19.48 28.66
C GLU A 327 0.62 19.23 28.15
N THR A 328 -0.26 18.77 29.03
CA THR A 328 -1.70 18.72 28.74
C THR A 328 -2.35 20.02 29.22
N VAL A 329 -2.93 20.79 28.29
CA VAL A 329 -3.53 22.09 28.56
C VAL A 329 -5.02 21.94 28.87
N LEU A 330 -5.36 22.02 30.16
CA LEU A 330 -6.75 21.86 30.65
C LEU A 330 -7.34 23.15 31.25
N THR A 331 -6.53 24.17 31.46
CA THR A 331 -6.95 25.42 32.09
C THR A 331 -6.71 26.65 31.22
N SER A 332 -7.53 27.69 31.39
CA SER A 332 -7.36 28.97 30.68
C SER A 332 -6.01 29.64 30.95
N GLY A 333 -5.42 29.46 32.14
CA GLY A 333 -4.08 29.99 32.43
C GLY A 333 -2.97 29.30 31.64
N GLN A 334 -3.03 27.96 31.50
CA GLN A 334 -2.09 27.22 30.67
C GLN A 334 -2.24 27.62 29.19
N LEU A 335 -3.49 27.71 28.70
CA LEU A 335 -3.75 28.18 27.34
C LEU A 335 -3.16 29.55 27.07
N GLN A 336 -3.37 30.49 27.96
CA GLN A 336 -2.83 31.85 27.82
C GLN A 336 -1.31 31.84 27.79
N ALA A 337 -0.65 31.05 28.64
CA ALA A 337 0.81 30.93 28.66
C ALA A 337 1.35 30.35 27.34
N TRP A 338 0.64 29.39 26.71
CA TRP A 338 1.00 28.88 25.40
C TRP A 338 0.77 29.89 24.28
N VAL A 339 -0.34 30.64 24.30
CA VAL A 339 -0.59 31.73 23.32
C VAL A 339 0.54 32.78 23.37
N GLU A 340 1.02 33.15 24.54
CA GLU A 340 2.13 34.11 24.72
C GLU A 340 3.44 33.54 24.11
N ARG A 341 3.74 32.25 24.32
CA ARG A 341 4.90 31.58 23.68
C ARG A 341 4.77 31.57 22.15
N LEU A 342 3.59 31.22 21.63
CA LEU A 342 3.31 31.20 20.20
C LEU A 342 3.47 32.62 19.58
N GLN A 343 3.04 33.66 20.26
CA GLN A 343 3.20 35.05 19.82
C GLN A 343 4.69 35.46 19.72
N GLN A 344 5.54 34.88 20.55
CA GLN A 344 6.99 35.17 20.54
C GLN A 344 7.76 34.30 19.53
N ALA A 345 7.23 33.15 19.15
CA ALA A 345 7.89 32.20 18.28
C ALA A 345 8.00 32.70 16.82
N GLU A 346 9.12 32.42 16.16
CA GLU A 346 9.32 32.62 14.72
C GLU A 346 8.67 31.51 13.90
N LEU A 347 8.71 30.27 14.39
CA LEU A 347 8.18 29.06 13.76
C LEU A 347 7.31 28.31 14.75
N ILE A 348 6.13 27.88 14.31
CA ILE A 348 5.15 27.15 15.10
C ILE A 348 4.85 25.82 14.40
N SER A 349 5.23 24.72 15.04
CA SER A 349 4.75 23.40 14.64
C SER A 349 3.37 23.16 15.24
N PHE A 350 2.43 22.69 14.42
CA PHE A 350 1.08 22.35 14.87
C PHE A 350 0.58 21.08 14.17
N ASP A 351 -0.33 20.39 14.85
CA ASP A 351 -1.01 19.21 14.35
C ASP A 351 -2.40 19.15 14.96
N THR A 352 -3.35 18.43 14.37
CA THR A 352 -4.73 18.29 14.83
C THR A 352 -5.14 16.84 14.98
N GLU A 353 -5.75 16.53 16.12
CA GLU A 353 -6.36 15.24 16.37
C GLU A 353 -7.86 15.27 16.11
N THR A 354 -8.39 14.21 15.48
CA THR A 354 -9.77 14.16 15.02
C THR A 354 -10.42 12.80 15.26
N ASP A 355 -11.75 12.75 15.13
CA ASP A 355 -12.52 11.52 15.28
C ASP A 355 -12.68 10.69 13.98
N ALA A 356 -12.20 11.18 12.83
CA ALA A 356 -12.34 10.51 11.53
C ALA A 356 -11.21 10.87 10.55
N LEU A 357 -10.96 10.02 9.57
CA LEU A 357 -9.95 10.22 8.54
C LEU A 357 -10.38 11.21 7.43
N ASP A 358 -11.68 11.36 7.21
CA ASP A 358 -12.22 12.29 6.21
C ASP A 358 -12.16 13.73 6.75
N ALA A 359 -11.15 14.51 6.34
CA ALA A 359 -10.95 15.90 6.76
C ALA A 359 -12.17 16.80 6.52
N MET A 360 -13.02 16.46 5.53
CA MET A 360 -14.23 17.21 5.20
C MET A 360 -15.41 16.90 6.14
N ARG A 361 -15.28 15.93 7.05
CA ARG A 361 -16.32 15.51 8.01
C ARG A 361 -15.80 15.42 9.45
N ALA A 362 -14.49 15.21 9.60
CA ALA A 362 -13.85 15.00 10.89
C ALA A 362 -14.14 16.14 11.90
N ARG A 363 -14.43 15.79 13.15
CA ARG A 363 -14.54 16.74 14.25
C ARG A 363 -13.20 16.88 14.95
N LEU A 364 -12.86 18.09 15.34
CA LEU A 364 -11.65 18.38 16.09
C LEU A 364 -11.76 17.77 17.50
N VAL A 365 -10.78 16.96 17.88
CA VAL A 365 -10.64 16.36 19.22
C VAL A 365 -9.60 17.11 20.05
N GLY A 366 -8.55 17.62 19.41
CA GLY A 366 -7.53 18.42 20.07
C GLY A 366 -6.56 19.07 19.10
N VAL A 367 -5.73 19.97 19.61
CA VAL A 367 -4.65 20.65 18.87
C VAL A 367 -3.35 20.46 19.62
N SER A 368 -2.30 20.07 18.93
CA SER A 368 -0.95 19.99 19.46
C SER A 368 -0.05 21.09 18.88
N LEU A 369 0.90 21.57 19.69
CA LEU A 369 1.72 22.74 19.39
C LEU A 369 3.14 22.56 19.92
N ALA A 370 4.15 22.95 19.13
CA ALA A 370 5.55 23.02 19.57
C ALA A 370 6.23 24.26 18.97
N VAL A 371 7.13 24.87 19.73
CA VAL A 371 7.93 26.03 19.30
C VAL A 371 9.44 25.85 19.54
N GLU A 372 9.80 24.87 20.35
CA GLU A 372 11.18 24.46 20.61
C GLU A 372 11.28 22.93 20.73
N PRO A 373 12.36 22.30 20.25
CA PRO A 373 12.53 20.86 20.35
C PRO A 373 12.49 20.36 21.80
N GLY A 374 11.75 19.28 22.02
CA GLY A 374 11.61 18.68 23.34
C GLY A 374 10.51 19.28 24.21
N ARG A 375 9.78 20.29 23.73
CA ARG A 375 8.67 20.92 24.49
C ARG A 375 7.47 21.14 23.59
N ALA A 376 6.40 20.45 23.91
CA ALA A 376 5.14 20.54 23.18
C ALA A 376 3.94 20.49 24.14
N ALA A 377 2.78 20.88 23.63
CA ALA A 377 1.53 20.79 24.35
C ALA A 377 0.44 20.16 23.50
N TYR A 378 -0.46 19.49 24.17
CA TYR A 378 -1.76 19.05 23.62
C TYR A 378 -2.90 19.78 24.33
N ILE A 379 -3.83 20.31 23.56
CA ILE A 379 -5.02 21.03 24.01
C ILE A 379 -6.25 20.21 23.65
N PRO A 380 -6.74 19.32 24.54
CA PRO A 380 -7.94 18.52 24.28
C PRO A 380 -9.19 19.40 24.30
N VAL A 381 -10.11 19.19 23.34
CA VAL A 381 -11.38 19.93 23.20
C VAL A 381 -12.58 19.05 22.86
N GLY A 382 -12.36 17.77 22.54
CA GLY A 382 -13.38 16.89 21.99
C GLY A 382 -13.34 15.44 22.47
N HIS A 383 -12.64 15.13 23.56
CA HIS A 383 -12.70 13.78 24.15
C HIS A 383 -14.02 13.58 24.88
N ASP A 384 -14.69 12.44 24.63
CA ASP A 384 -16.05 12.13 25.06
C ASP A 384 -16.20 10.76 25.74
N TYR A 385 -15.08 10.16 26.20
CA TYR A 385 -15.13 8.89 26.92
C TYR A 385 -15.66 9.06 28.36
N PRO A 386 -16.28 8.02 28.95
CA PRO A 386 -16.79 8.07 30.33
C PRO A 386 -15.67 8.35 31.35
N GLY A 387 -15.78 9.44 32.12
CA GLY A 387 -14.79 9.86 33.12
C GLY A 387 -13.68 10.75 32.54
N ALA A 388 -13.80 11.25 31.31
CA ALA A 388 -12.89 12.24 30.78
C ALA A 388 -12.79 13.49 31.69
N PRO A 389 -11.57 13.99 31.94
CA PRO A 389 -11.39 15.26 32.68
C PRO A 389 -12.12 16.42 32.00
N ALA A 390 -12.46 17.45 32.74
CA ALA A 390 -13.03 18.67 32.18
C ALA A 390 -12.02 19.31 31.21
N GLN A 391 -12.46 19.54 29.97
CA GLN A 391 -11.67 20.15 28.90
C GLN A 391 -12.08 21.61 28.70
N LEU A 392 -11.21 22.39 28.08
CA LEU A 392 -11.56 23.77 27.68
C LEU A 392 -12.62 23.71 26.56
N PRO A 393 -13.59 24.64 26.54
CA PRO A 393 -14.53 24.75 25.43
C PRO A 393 -13.78 24.96 24.10
N MET A 394 -14.11 24.18 23.06
CA MET A 394 -13.48 24.25 21.75
C MET A 394 -13.42 25.70 21.21
N GLN A 395 -14.54 26.43 21.29
CA GLN A 395 -14.60 27.80 20.78
C GLN A 395 -13.62 28.72 21.51
N GLN A 396 -13.45 28.56 22.82
CA GLN A 396 -12.48 29.34 23.62
C GLN A 396 -11.04 29.08 23.16
N VAL A 397 -10.70 27.81 22.87
CA VAL A 397 -9.35 27.42 22.38
C VAL A 397 -9.11 27.99 21.00
N LEU A 398 -10.08 27.83 20.09
CA LEU A 398 -9.97 28.34 18.73
C LEU A 398 -9.87 29.86 18.68
N ASP A 399 -10.65 30.59 19.52
CA ASP A 399 -10.60 32.06 19.59
C ASP A 399 -9.25 32.55 20.14
N ALA A 400 -8.65 31.82 21.08
CA ALA A 400 -7.34 32.16 21.63
C ALA A 400 -6.19 31.90 20.64
N LEU A 401 -6.29 30.82 19.84
CA LEU A 401 -5.27 30.45 18.84
C LEU A 401 -5.41 31.23 17.52
N ARG A 402 -6.60 31.66 17.17
CA ARG A 402 -6.91 32.32 15.88
C ARG A 402 -5.99 33.50 15.55
N PRO A 403 -5.68 34.46 16.47
CA PRO A 403 -4.79 35.58 16.15
C PRO A 403 -3.39 35.16 15.69
N VAL A 404 -2.90 34.00 16.19
CA VAL A 404 -1.59 33.46 15.83
C VAL A 404 -1.66 32.61 14.57
N LEU A 405 -2.67 31.74 14.47
CA LEU A 405 -2.79 30.84 13.32
C LEU A 405 -3.14 31.57 12.03
N GLN A 406 -3.90 32.67 12.12
CA GLN A 406 -4.28 33.50 10.96
C GLN A 406 -3.28 34.63 10.65
N ASP A 407 -2.22 34.82 11.44
CA ASP A 407 -1.19 35.81 11.15
C ASP A 407 -0.24 35.30 10.04
N PRO A 408 -0.24 35.91 8.84
CA PRO A 408 0.64 35.53 7.75
C PRO A 408 2.14 35.76 8.04
N ALA A 409 2.47 36.65 8.99
CA ALA A 409 3.85 36.93 9.39
C ALA A 409 4.45 35.82 10.28
N LYS A 410 3.61 35.00 10.91
CA LYS A 410 4.04 33.85 11.72
C LYS A 410 4.18 32.61 10.83
N LYS A 411 5.35 32.02 10.82
CA LYS A 411 5.60 30.78 10.06
C LYS A 411 4.99 29.57 10.78
N LYS A 412 4.24 28.77 10.05
CA LYS A 412 3.66 27.49 10.52
C LYS A 412 4.33 26.34 9.80
N LEU A 413 4.50 25.28 10.54
CA LEU A 413 5.11 24.02 10.14
C LEU A 413 4.15 22.86 10.43
N GLY A 414 4.04 21.92 9.53
CA GLY A 414 3.27 20.68 9.70
C GLY A 414 3.96 19.47 9.09
N GLN A 415 3.32 18.32 9.25
CA GLN A 415 3.65 17.07 8.61
C GLN A 415 2.43 16.60 7.81
N HIS A 416 2.44 16.74 6.47
CA HIS A 416 1.25 16.50 5.63
C HIS A 416 0.06 17.39 6.03
N GLY A 417 0.34 18.64 6.34
CA GLY A 417 -0.58 19.56 7.03
C GLY A 417 -1.82 19.98 6.25
N LYS A 418 -2.04 19.55 5.00
CA LYS A 418 -3.30 19.81 4.29
C LYS A 418 -4.52 19.30 5.06
N TYR A 419 -4.39 18.15 5.74
CA TYR A 419 -5.44 17.60 6.58
C TYR A 419 -5.81 18.59 7.69
N ASP A 420 -4.83 19.09 8.41
CA ASP A 420 -5.00 20.03 9.52
C ASP A 420 -5.57 21.37 9.05
N LEU A 421 -5.13 21.85 7.90
CA LEU A 421 -5.66 23.07 7.27
C LEU A 421 -7.16 22.92 6.98
N HIS A 422 -7.61 21.77 6.47
CA HIS A 422 -9.04 21.50 6.24
C HIS A 422 -9.84 21.44 7.54
N VAL A 423 -9.33 20.72 8.55
CA VAL A 423 -10.00 20.57 9.83
C VAL A 423 -10.17 21.95 10.50
N LEU A 424 -9.10 22.74 10.60
CA LEU A 424 -9.14 24.08 11.21
C LEU A 424 -10.05 25.05 10.42
N ARG A 425 -9.99 25.04 9.10
CA ARG A 425 -10.87 25.86 8.24
C ARG A 425 -12.35 25.55 8.49
N ARG A 426 -12.72 24.28 8.59
CA ARG A 426 -14.11 23.87 8.92
C ARG A 426 -14.58 24.31 10.30
N HIS A 427 -13.64 24.50 11.23
CA HIS A 427 -13.90 25.03 12.56
C HIS A 427 -13.72 26.57 12.65
N GLY A 428 -13.64 27.26 11.50
CA GLY A 428 -13.60 28.71 11.40
C GLY A 428 -12.23 29.34 11.63
N VAL A 429 -11.14 28.57 11.51
CA VAL A 429 -9.77 29.08 11.59
C VAL A 429 -9.07 28.83 10.25
N GLU A 430 -8.84 29.89 9.45
CA GLU A 430 -8.11 29.80 8.19
C GLU A 430 -6.63 30.08 8.43
N VAL A 431 -5.84 29.02 8.51
CA VAL A 431 -4.40 29.13 8.80
C VAL A 431 -3.69 29.88 7.70
N GLN A 432 -2.93 30.93 8.06
CA GLN A 432 -2.09 31.72 7.17
C GLN A 432 -0.61 31.48 7.50
N GLY A 433 0.28 31.73 6.54
CA GLY A 433 1.73 31.56 6.77
C GLY A 433 2.16 30.09 6.95
N TYR A 434 1.44 29.13 6.35
CA TYR A 434 1.91 27.74 6.27
C TYR A 434 3.15 27.69 5.38
N HIS A 435 4.32 27.59 6.01
CA HIS A 435 5.60 27.90 5.39
C HIS A 435 6.43 26.65 5.12
N ASP A 436 6.34 25.63 5.96
CA ASP A 436 7.11 24.40 5.87
C ASP A 436 6.27 23.16 6.14
N ASP A 437 6.65 22.03 5.48
CA ASP A 437 6.04 20.71 5.65
C ASP A 437 7.13 19.63 5.56
N THR A 438 7.33 18.88 6.63
CA THR A 438 8.42 17.90 6.75
C THR A 438 8.28 16.71 5.81
N MET A 439 7.06 16.34 5.43
CA MET A 439 6.82 15.35 4.38
C MET A 439 7.36 15.84 3.04
N LEU A 440 7.09 17.11 2.68
CA LEU A 440 7.53 17.69 1.42
C LEU A 440 9.03 17.97 1.42
N GLU A 441 9.62 18.42 2.54
CA GLU A 441 11.10 18.56 2.68
C GLU A 441 11.79 17.23 2.37
N SER A 442 11.35 16.16 3.01
CA SER A 442 11.91 14.83 2.77
C SER A 442 11.66 14.32 1.36
N PHE A 443 10.47 14.54 0.81
CA PHE A 443 10.12 14.12 -0.55
C PHE A 443 10.98 14.80 -1.62
N VAL A 444 11.20 16.11 -1.48
CA VAL A 444 12.05 16.86 -2.43
C VAL A 444 13.51 16.46 -2.29
N LEU A 445 14.01 16.26 -1.07
CA LEU A 445 15.39 15.79 -0.84
C LEU A 445 15.64 14.43 -1.48
N ASN A 446 14.74 13.48 -1.32
CA ASN A 446 14.85 12.17 -1.97
C ASN A 446 13.50 11.44 -1.99
N SER A 447 12.78 11.53 -3.11
CA SER A 447 11.45 10.96 -3.31
C SER A 447 11.37 9.43 -3.18
N THR A 448 12.50 8.72 -3.14
CA THR A 448 12.57 7.25 -3.03
C THR A 448 13.13 6.76 -1.71
N ALA A 449 13.52 7.66 -0.81
CA ALA A 449 14.26 7.30 0.41
C ALA A 449 13.41 6.58 1.46
N THR A 450 12.15 7.01 1.64
CA THR A 450 11.22 6.48 2.65
C THR A 450 9.77 6.55 2.16
N ARG A 451 8.82 6.26 3.05
CA ARG A 451 7.39 6.53 2.83
C ARG A 451 7.01 7.99 3.04
N HIS A 452 7.90 8.79 3.60
CA HIS A 452 7.70 10.19 4.00
C HIS A 452 6.64 10.38 5.09
N ASP A 453 6.20 9.29 5.75
CA ASP A 453 5.42 9.36 6.99
C ASP A 453 6.33 9.71 8.18
N MET A 454 5.74 10.28 9.24
CA MET A 454 6.47 10.76 10.41
C MET A 454 7.32 9.66 11.06
N ASP A 455 6.79 8.45 11.23
CA ASP A 455 7.49 7.32 11.85
C ASP A 455 8.77 6.96 11.08
N SER A 456 8.65 6.85 9.75
CA SER A 456 9.79 6.55 8.88
C SER A 456 10.84 7.66 8.87
N LEU A 457 10.38 8.93 8.89
CA LEU A 457 11.28 10.09 8.94
C LEU A 457 11.98 10.23 10.29
N ALA A 458 11.26 10.08 11.41
CA ALA A 458 11.83 10.13 12.75
C ALA A 458 12.89 9.04 12.95
N LEU A 459 12.59 7.80 12.51
CA LEU A 459 13.56 6.73 12.57
C LEU A 459 14.81 7.04 11.72
N ARG A 460 14.63 7.56 10.51
CA ARG A 460 15.72 7.82 9.58
C ARG A 460 16.60 9.02 9.98
N TYR A 461 15.98 10.15 10.29
CA TYR A 461 16.70 11.42 10.46
C TYR A 461 16.99 11.76 11.91
N LEU A 462 16.24 11.21 12.86
CA LEU A 462 16.41 11.46 14.30
C LEU A 462 16.88 10.22 15.07
N GLY A 463 16.83 9.02 14.48
CA GLY A 463 17.05 7.76 15.20
C GLY A 463 16.00 7.53 16.31
N TYR A 464 14.85 8.18 16.21
CA TYR A 464 13.78 8.16 17.19
C TYR A 464 12.63 7.26 16.74
N THR A 465 12.07 6.48 17.67
CA THR A 465 10.89 5.65 17.42
C THR A 465 9.68 6.32 18.07
N THR A 466 8.76 6.81 17.26
CA THR A 466 7.52 7.49 17.67
C THR A 466 6.52 6.53 18.28
N LEU A 467 5.58 7.07 19.07
CA LEU A 467 4.34 6.38 19.43
C LEU A 467 3.49 6.24 18.16
N LYS A 468 2.89 5.07 17.97
CA LYS A 468 2.00 4.86 16.82
C LYS A 468 0.55 5.05 17.23
N PHE A 469 -0.26 5.51 16.28
CA PHE A 469 -1.71 5.61 16.48
C PHE A 469 -2.33 4.30 16.98
N GLU A 470 -1.88 3.14 16.47
CA GLU A 470 -2.36 1.82 16.91
C GLU A 470 -1.98 1.47 18.36
N ASP A 471 -0.96 2.11 18.94
CA ASP A 471 -0.56 1.90 20.34
C ASP A 471 -1.52 2.61 21.31
N VAL A 472 -2.12 3.72 20.91
CA VAL A 472 -3.06 4.53 21.73
C VAL A 472 -4.53 4.26 21.41
N ALA A 473 -4.89 4.07 20.14
CA ALA A 473 -6.28 3.89 19.70
C ALA A 473 -6.63 2.41 19.39
N GLY A 474 -5.66 1.49 19.43
CA GLY A 474 -5.86 0.09 19.05
C GLY A 474 -5.88 -0.13 17.54
N LYS A 475 -6.06 -1.40 17.12
CA LYS A 475 -5.94 -1.82 15.71
C LYS A 475 -7.12 -2.69 15.25
N GLY A 476 -7.53 -2.50 13.98
CA GLY A 476 -8.57 -3.32 13.34
C GLY A 476 -9.91 -3.22 14.06
N ALA A 477 -10.57 -4.35 14.34
CA ALA A 477 -11.89 -4.38 14.98
C ALA A 477 -11.92 -3.86 16.44
N LYS A 478 -10.75 -3.63 17.05
CA LYS A 478 -10.61 -3.07 18.40
C LYS A 478 -10.20 -1.61 18.40
N GLN A 479 -10.03 -1.02 17.23
CA GLN A 479 -9.68 0.39 17.11
C GLN A 479 -10.85 1.25 17.58
N ILE A 480 -10.55 2.20 18.48
CA ILE A 480 -11.50 3.20 18.96
C ILE A 480 -11.25 4.54 18.26
N PRO A 481 -12.27 5.40 18.12
CA PRO A 481 -12.07 6.77 17.69
C PRO A 481 -11.12 7.51 18.65
N PHE A 482 -10.35 8.47 18.15
CA PHE A 482 -9.39 9.20 18.99
C PHE A 482 -10.08 9.96 20.14
N SER A 483 -11.33 10.39 19.95
CA SER A 483 -12.16 11.00 21.03
C SER A 483 -12.39 10.08 22.22
N GLN A 484 -12.21 8.77 22.07
CA GLN A 484 -12.35 7.77 23.13
C GLN A 484 -11.00 7.34 23.74
N VAL A 485 -9.87 7.86 23.25
CA VAL A 485 -8.54 7.64 23.84
C VAL A 485 -8.42 8.45 25.11
N GLY A 486 -7.82 7.89 26.16
CA GLY A 486 -7.57 8.60 27.42
C GLY A 486 -6.69 9.85 27.20
N ILE A 487 -7.06 10.98 27.82
CA ILE A 487 -6.37 12.27 27.58
C ILE A 487 -4.87 12.19 27.88
N ASP A 488 -4.44 11.45 28.89
CA ASP A 488 -3.01 11.30 29.21
C ASP A 488 -2.22 10.60 28.09
N GLU A 489 -2.80 9.56 27.50
CA GLU A 489 -2.22 8.82 26.38
C GLU A 489 -2.31 9.63 25.09
N ALA A 490 -3.45 10.26 24.83
CA ALA A 490 -3.66 11.16 23.70
C ALA A 490 -2.71 12.36 23.72
N SER A 491 -2.48 12.94 24.91
CA SER A 491 -1.56 14.07 25.09
C SER A 491 -0.12 13.70 24.76
N ARG A 492 0.33 12.51 25.18
CA ARG A 492 1.69 12.02 24.86
C ARG A 492 1.86 11.81 23.39
N TYR A 493 0.90 11.19 22.71
CA TYR A 493 0.90 10.94 21.29
C TYR A 493 0.88 12.26 20.49
N ALA A 494 -0.13 13.07 20.66
CA ALA A 494 -0.34 14.30 19.88
C ALA A 494 0.75 15.36 20.09
N ALA A 495 1.21 15.55 21.34
CA ALA A 495 2.32 16.48 21.61
C ALA A 495 3.64 15.98 21.06
N GLU A 496 3.87 14.64 21.02
CA GLU A 496 5.02 14.04 20.34
C GLU A 496 5.00 14.36 18.85
N ASP A 497 3.84 14.29 18.18
CA ASP A 497 3.73 14.53 16.74
C ASP A 497 4.12 15.98 16.40
N ALA A 498 3.67 16.98 17.15
CA ALA A 498 4.08 18.36 16.97
C ALA A 498 5.58 18.60 17.24
N ASP A 499 6.15 17.96 18.27
CA ASP A 499 7.57 18.06 18.62
C ASP A 499 8.46 17.37 17.58
N ILE A 500 8.11 16.15 17.19
CA ILE A 500 8.87 15.38 16.19
C ILE A 500 8.84 16.10 14.83
N THR A 501 7.72 16.70 14.44
CA THR A 501 7.62 17.53 13.25
C THR A 501 8.62 18.70 13.29
N LEU A 502 8.73 19.40 14.43
CA LEU A 502 9.70 20.49 14.59
C LEU A 502 11.16 20.00 14.54
N ARG A 503 11.45 18.86 15.16
CA ARG A 503 12.80 18.25 15.14
C ARG A 503 13.16 17.78 13.74
N LEU A 504 12.23 17.17 13.02
CA LEU A 504 12.42 16.76 11.63
C LEU A 504 12.77 17.94 10.72
N HIS A 505 12.03 19.04 10.84
CA HIS A 505 12.34 20.27 10.11
C HIS A 505 13.77 20.76 10.43
N ARG A 506 14.20 20.75 11.70
CA ARG A 506 15.56 21.10 12.09
C ARG A 506 16.64 20.21 11.49
N ALA A 507 16.30 18.96 11.20
CA ALA A 507 17.21 18.00 10.58
C ALA A 507 17.21 18.05 9.04
N LEU A 508 16.05 18.35 8.41
CA LEU A 508 15.84 18.31 6.96
C LEU A 508 16.18 19.65 6.28
N GLN A 509 15.73 20.77 6.84
CA GLN A 509 15.90 22.10 6.25
C GLN A 509 17.36 22.44 5.92
N PRO A 510 18.37 22.20 6.80
CA PRO A 510 19.76 22.47 6.46
C PRO A 510 20.27 21.68 5.24
N GLN A 511 19.79 20.45 5.07
CA GLN A 511 20.14 19.61 3.92
C GLN A 511 19.52 20.17 2.64
N LEU A 512 18.27 20.65 2.71
CA LEU A 512 17.58 21.24 1.58
C LEU A 512 18.23 22.54 1.14
N LEU A 513 18.59 23.42 2.10
CA LEU A 513 19.29 24.68 1.85
C LEU A 513 20.71 24.50 1.25
N ALA A 514 21.35 23.34 1.54
CA ALA A 514 22.65 23.00 0.93
C ALA A 514 22.55 22.65 -0.57
N GLU A 515 21.34 22.39 -1.07
CA GLU A 515 21.02 21.99 -2.45
C GLU A 515 20.10 23.04 -3.13
N PRO A 516 20.63 24.15 -3.68
CA PRO A 516 19.79 25.28 -4.13
C PRO A 516 18.73 24.92 -5.16
N ALA A 517 18.98 23.92 -6.02
CA ALA A 517 18.01 23.47 -7.01
C ALA A 517 16.82 22.77 -6.35
N LEU A 518 17.07 21.96 -5.32
CA LEU A 518 16.01 21.29 -4.56
C LEU A 518 15.25 22.28 -3.68
N ASP A 519 15.95 23.23 -3.06
CA ASP A 519 15.28 24.29 -2.28
C ASP A 519 14.34 25.12 -3.17
N SER A 520 14.74 25.45 -4.42
CA SER A 520 13.84 26.10 -5.39
C SER A 520 12.63 25.23 -5.72
N VAL A 521 12.80 23.93 -5.96
CA VAL A 521 11.65 23.02 -6.17
C VAL A 521 10.69 23.04 -4.96
N TYR A 522 11.25 23.01 -3.77
CA TYR A 522 10.48 23.04 -2.54
C TYR A 522 9.74 24.37 -2.33
N ARG A 523 10.46 25.51 -2.43
CA ARG A 523 9.93 26.84 -2.16
C ARG A 523 9.05 27.41 -3.27
N ASP A 524 9.38 27.12 -4.54
CA ASP A 524 8.72 27.74 -5.68
C ASP A 524 7.63 26.85 -6.31
N ILE A 525 7.62 25.55 -5.99
CA ILE A 525 6.66 24.60 -6.58
C ILE A 525 5.84 23.88 -5.50
N GLU A 526 6.49 23.14 -4.56
CA GLU A 526 5.76 22.24 -3.66
C GLU A 526 5.02 23.01 -2.55
N MET A 527 5.66 23.93 -1.86
CA MET A 527 5.02 24.68 -0.78
C MET A 527 3.92 25.63 -1.26
N PRO A 528 4.09 26.39 -2.36
CA PRO A 528 3.00 27.21 -2.89
C PRO A 528 1.79 26.39 -3.39
N LEU A 529 1.99 25.12 -3.74
CA LEU A 529 0.94 24.24 -4.19
C LEU A 529 0.03 23.76 -3.04
N VAL A 530 0.49 23.72 -1.79
CA VAL A 530 -0.30 23.25 -0.64
C VAL A 530 -1.64 24.00 -0.50
N PRO A 531 -1.69 25.34 -0.44
CA PRO A 531 -2.96 26.06 -0.37
C PRO A 531 -3.83 25.89 -1.62
N VAL A 532 -3.24 25.68 -2.79
CA VAL A 532 -3.97 25.42 -4.04
C VAL A 532 -4.71 24.07 -3.96
N LEU A 533 -4.01 23.03 -3.55
CA LEU A 533 -4.62 21.70 -3.37
C LEU A 533 -5.68 21.71 -2.28
N THR A 534 -5.42 22.40 -1.15
CA THR A 534 -6.43 22.60 -0.10
C THR A 534 -7.68 23.29 -0.65
N SER A 535 -7.53 24.25 -1.56
CA SER A 535 -8.67 24.92 -2.21
C SER A 535 -9.43 23.98 -3.14
N ILE A 536 -8.75 23.23 -4.00
CA ILE A 536 -9.36 22.26 -4.93
C ILE A 536 -10.13 21.17 -4.17
N GLU A 537 -9.50 20.60 -3.14
CA GLU A 537 -10.11 19.58 -2.29
C GLU A 537 -11.35 20.10 -1.57
N ALA A 538 -11.31 21.33 -1.04
CA ALA A 538 -12.46 21.97 -0.40
C ALA A 538 -13.58 22.33 -1.39
N ASN A 539 -13.22 22.76 -2.61
CA ASN A 539 -14.20 23.04 -3.68
C ASN A 539 -14.98 21.79 -4.07
N GLY A 540 -14.28 20.64 -4.18
CA GLY A 540 -14.85 19.36 -4.59
C GLY A 540 -15.58 19.46 -5.95
N VAL A 541 -16.16 18.35 -6.38
CA VAL A 541 -16.87 18.25 -7.67
C VAL A 541 -18.32 17.85 -7.46
N ARG A 542 -19.22 18.42 -8.26
CA ARG A 542 -20.62 18.06 -8.26
C ARG A 542 -20.84 16.89 -9.22
N ILE A 543 -21.61 15.89 -8.77
CA ILE A 543 -21.97 14.73 -9.59
C ILE A 543 -23.49 14.56 -9.67
N ASP A 544 -23.98 14.09 -10.82
CA ASP A 544 -25.35 13.64 -11.03
C ASP A 544 -25.46 12.17 -10.55
N THR A 545 -25.93 12.00 -9.31
CA THR A 545 -26.08 10.67 -8.69
C THR A 545 -27.14 9.81 -9.36
N ASP A 546 -28.17 10.44 -9.98
CA ASP A 546 -29.23 9.69 -10.65
C ASP A 546 -28.74 9.15 -11.99
N GLU A 547 -27.92 9.93 -12.72
CA GLU A 547 -27.26 9.45 -13.92
C GLU A 547 -26.32 8.27 -13.58
N LEU A 548 -25.52 8.35 -12.54
CA LEU A 548 -24.64 7.24 -12.11
C LEU A 548 -25.45 5.98 -11.71
N ARG A 549 -26.60 6.14 -11.06
CA ARG A 549 -27.49 5.01 -10.74
C ARG A 549 -28.07 4.37 -12.01
N ARG A 550 -28.50 5.17 -13.00
CA ARG A 550 -28.96 4.66 -14.32
C ARG A 550 -27.85 3.88 -15.01
N GLN A 551 -26.63 4.42 -15.03
CA GLN A 551 -25.48 3.73 -15.61
C GLN A 551 -25.15 2.44 -14.86
N SER A 552 -25.21 2.39 -13.51
CA SER A 552 -25.01 1.19 -12.73
C SER A 552 -26.01 0.07 -13.08
N GLN A 553 -27.27 0.41 -13.32
CA GLN A 553 -28.28 -0.54 -13.75
C GLN A 553 -27.99 -1.10 -15.16
N ASP A 554 -27.58 -0.24 -16.10
CA ASP A 554 -27.16 -0.65 -17.44
C ASP A 554 -25.96 -1.58 -17.41
N LEU A 555 -24.90 -1.20 -16.68
CA LEU A 555 -23.71 -2.02 -16.48
C LEU A 555 -24.06 -3.38 -15.86
N SER A 556 -24.95 -3.41 -14.86
CA SER A 556 -25.44 -4.66 -14.24
C SER A 556 -26.11 -5.59 -15.25
N SER A 557 -26.95 -5.04 -16.11
CA SER A 557 -27.67 -5.80 -17.14
C SER A 557 -26.69 -6.39 -18.16
N ARG A 558 -25.69 -5.62 -18.57
CA ARG A 558 -24.65 -6.07 -19.50
C ARG A 558 -23.70 -7.10 -18.85
N MET A 559 -23.38 -6.95 -17.56
CA MET A 559 -22.63 -7.94 -16.79
C MET A 559 -23.37 -9.28 -16.71
N LEU A 560 -24.69 -9.25 -16.50
CA LEU A 560 -25.52 -10.47 -16.48
C LEU A 560 -25.51 -11.16 -17.85
N ALA A 561 -25.65 -10.40 -18.93
CA ALA A 561 -25.56 -10.94 -20.30
C ALA A 561 -24.16 -11.55 -20.58
N ALA A 562 -23.08 -10.89 -20.16
CA ALA A 562 -21.73 -11.43 -20.29
C ALA A 562 -21.52 -12.72 -19.45
N GLN A 563 -22.11 -12.79 -18.25
CA GLN A 563 -22.09 -14.00 -17.42
C GLN A 563 -22.85 -15.16 -18.04
N GLN A 564 -24.02 -14.89 -18.65
CA GLN A 564 -24.79 -15.90 -19.37
C GLN A 564 -24.00 -16.42 -20.57
N LYS A 565 -23.45 -15.52 -21.36
CA LYS A 565 -22.61 -15.85 -22.53
C LYS A 565 -21.37 -16.67 -22.12
N ALA A 566 -20.69 -16.30 -21.02
CA ALA A 566 -19.57 -17.04 -20.49
C ALA A 566 -19.99 -18.47 -20.06
N THR A 567 -21.16 -18.63 -19.44
CA THR A 567 -21.73 -19.93 -19.06
C THR A 567 -22.01 -20.81 -20.27
N GLU A 568 -22.58 -20.25 -21.34
CA GLU A 568 -22.82 -20.94 -22.59
C GLU A 568 -21.49 -21.41 -23.23
N LEU A 569 -20.50 -20.54 -23.32
CA LEU A 569 -19.19 -20.84 -23.92
C LEU A 569 -18.38 -21.88 -23.12
N ALA A 570 -18.54 -21.88 -21.81
CA ALA A 570 -17.90 -22.88 -20.94
C ALA A 570 -18.69 -24.18 -20.77
N GLY A 571 -19.95 -24.24 -21.22
CA GLY A 571 -20.83 -25.38 -21.01
C GLY A 571 -21.29 -25.62 -19.56
N ARG A 572 -20.96 -24.74 -18.63
CA ARG A 572 -21.34 -24.78 -17.21
C ARG A 572 -21.25 -23.40 -16.54
N SER A 573 -21.99 -23.23 -15.47
CA SER A 573 -21.85 -22.01 -14.66
C SER A 573 -20.56 -22.00 -13.84
N PHE A 574 -19.95 -20.84 -13.72
CA PHE A 574 -18.75 -20.59 -12.90
C PHE A 574 -18.69 -19.11 -12.50
N ASN A 575 -17.87 -18.79 -11.50
CA ASN A 575 -17.70 -17.43 -11.04
C ASN A 575 -16.58 -16.73 -11.84
N LEU A 576 -16.94 -15.69 -12.60
CA LEU A 576 -16.03 -14.86 -13.41
C LEU A 576 -15.04 -14.04 -12.57
N ASP A 577 -15.33 -13.81 -11.28
CA ASP A 577 -14.44 -13.13 -10.34
C ASP A 577 -13.45 -14.07 -9.64
N SER A 578 -13.57 -15.40 -9.86
CA SER A 578 -12.70 -16.39 -9.25
C SER A 578 -11.53 -16.78 -10.17
N PRO A 579 -10.29 -16.33 -9.92
CA PRO A 579 -9.13 -16.71 -10.72
C PRO A 579 -8.94 -18.23 -10.84
N LYS A 580 -9.24 -18.97 -9.75
CA LYS A 580 -9.13 -20.42 -9.71
C LYS A 580 -10.13 -21.11 -10.63
N GLN A 581 -11.39 -20.64 -10.66
CA GLN A 581 -12.39 -21.21 -11.57
C GLN A 581 -12.13 -20.84 -13.02
N LEU A 582 -11.63 -19.64 -13.27
CA LEU A 582 -11.19 -19.22 -14.60
C LEU A 582 -10.02 -20.06 -15.10
N GLN A 583 -9.03 -20.37 -14.27
CA GLN A 583 -7.92 -21.26 -14.62
C GLN A 583 -8.44 -22.64 -15.05
N ALA A 584 -9.33 -23.23 -14.27
CA ALA A 584 -9.92 -24.53 -14.59
C ALA A 584 -10.66 -24.51 -15.93
N VAL A 585 -11.50 -23.52 -16.17
CA VAL A 585 -12.28 -23.41 -17.43
C VAL A 585 -11.35 -23.16 -18.61
N LEU A 586 -10.46 -22.17 -18.52
CA LEU A 586 -9.66 -21.75 -19.68
C LEU A 586 -8.55 -22.75 -20.02
N PHE A 587 -7.83 -23.26 -19.03
CA PHE A 587 -6.61 -24.04 -19.26
C PHE A 587 -6.82 -25.55 -19.09
N ASP A 588 -7.70 -25.98 -18.17
CA ASP A 588 -7.93 -27.41 -17.92
C ASP A 588 -9.06 -27.98 -18.79
N GLU A 589 -10.17 -27.23 -19.00
CA GLU A 589 -11.33 -27.71 -19.76
C GLU A 589 -11.24 -27.33 -21.25
N LEU A 590 -11.04 -26.05 -21.57
CA LEU A 590 -10.91 -25.54 -22.94
C LEU A 590 -9.51 -25.74 -23.55
N LYS A 591 -8.52 -26.17 -22.74
CA LYS A 591 -7.13 -26.43 -23.16
C LYS A 591 -6.46 -25.26 -23.87
N LEU A 592 -6.81 -24.02 -23.54
CA LEU A 592 -6.14 -22.86 -24.10
C LEU A 592 -4.70 -22.76 -23.57
N PRO A 593 -3.75 -22.20 -24.33
CA PRO A 593 -2.35 -22.13 -23.92
C PRO A 593 -2.17 -21.13 -22.74
N ALA A 594 -1.46 -21.57 -21.70
CA ALA A 594 -1.07 -20.70 -20.58
C ALA A 594 0.19 -19.89 -20.94
N VAL A 595 0.00 -18.77 -21.66
CA VAL A 595 1.10 -17.92 -22.16
C VAL A 595 1.79 -17.16 -21.02
N VAL A 596 1.03 -16.71 -20.03
CA VAL A 596 1.53 -15.95 -18.87
C VAL A 596 1.35 -16.77 -17.60
N LYS A 597 2.39 -16.77 -16.73
CA LYS A 597 2.37 -17.46 -15.45
C LYS A 597 2.48 -16.48 -14.29
N THR A 598 1.81 -16.81 -13.18
CA THR A 598 1.97 -16.08 -11.92
C THR A 598 3.38 -16.32 -11.33
N PRO A 599 3.85 -15.53 -10.36
CA PRO A 599 5.12 -15.77 -9.67
C PRO A 599 5.23 -17.15 -9.02
N LYS A 600 4.09 -17.78 -8.69
CA LYS A 600 4.01 -19.17 -8.17
C LYS A 600 3.97 -20.24 -9.26
N GLY A 601 4.18 -19.88 -10.54
CA GLY A 601 4.21 -20.79 -11.68
C GLY A 601 2.83 -21.25 -12.19
N GLN A 602 1.72 -20.81 -11.59
CA GLN A 602 0.36 -21.13 -12.04
C GLN A 602 0.00 -20.31 -13.29
N PRO A 603 -0.86 -20.82 -14.19
CA PRO A 603 -1.41 -20.03 -15.28
C PRO A 603 -2.03 -18.71 -14.77
N SER A 604 -1.69 -17.59 -15.39
CA SER A 604 -2.28 -16.31 -15.03
C SER A 604 -3.62 -16.11 -15.74
N THR A 605 -4.56 -15.44 -15.08
CA THR A 605 -5.83 -14.99 -15.67
C THR A 605 -5.93 -13.47 -15.62
N ASN A 606 -4.79 -12.74 -15.51
CA ASN A 606 -4.77 -11.29 -15.59
C ASN A 606 -5.11 -10.81 -17.01
N GLU A 607 -5.28 -9.51 -17.19
CA GLU A 607 -5.67 -8.89 -18.46
C GLU A 607 -4.71 -9.29 -19.58
N GLU A 608 -3.39 -9.20 -19.40
CA GLU A 608 -2.37 -9.59 -20.37
C GLU A 608 -2.50 -11.06 -20.80
N ALA A 609 -2.77 -11.96 -19.86
CA ALA A 609 -2.94 -13.38 -20.14
C ALA A 609 -4.20 -13.66 -20.95
N LEU A 610 -5.30 -12.97 -20.65
CA LEU A 610 -6.57 -13.14 -21.37
C LEU A 610 -6.50 -12.54 -22.77
N GLU A 611 -5.88 -11.36 -22.93
CA GLU A 611 -5.63 -10.73 -24.24
C GLU A 611 -4.80 -11.63 -25.16
N ALA A 612 -3.76 -12.27 -24.63
CA ALA A 612 -2.87 -13.15 -25.38
C ALA A 612 -3.57 -14.38 -25.97
N ILE A 613 -4.73 -14.76 -25.44
CA ILE A 613 -5.52 -15.91 -25.88
C ILE A 613 -6.90 -15.52 -26.46
N ALA A 614 -7.19 -14.23 -26.55
CA ALA A 614 -8.50 -13.70 -26.97
C ALA A 614 -8.85 -14.03 -28.43
N ASP A 615 -7.85 -14.26 -29.29
CA ASP A 615 -8.07 -14.66 -30.70
C ASP A 615 -8.27 -16.17 -30.86
N GLN A 616 -8.02 -16.98 -29.85
CA GLN A 616 -8.15 -18.44 -29.92
C GLN A 616 -9.52 -18.95 -29.48
N HIS A 617 -10.23 -18.18 -28.64
CA HIS A 617 -11.57 -18.51 -28.15
C HIS A 617 -12.32 -17.23 -27.73
N GLU A 618 -13.64 -17.22 -27.84
CA GLU A 618 -14.48 -16.05 -27.51
C GLU A 618 -14.52 -15.77 -25.99
N LEU A 619 -14.42 -16.79 -25.15
CA LEU A 619 -14.57 -16.68 -23.69
C LEU A 619 -13.59 -15.68 -23.04
N PRO A 620 -12.28 -15.63 -23.37
CA PRO A 620 -11.38 -14.60 -22.81
C PRO A 620 -11.85 -13.18 -23.06
N ARG A 621 -12.40 -12.86 -24.24
CA ARG A 621 -12.97 -11.55 -24.56
C ARG A 621 -14.17 -11.24 -23.67
N VAL A 622 -15.09 -12.18 -23.53
CA VAL A 622 -16.27 -12.04 -22.64
C VAL A 622 -15.85 -11.81 -21.17
N ILE A 623 -14.78 -12.48 -20.72
CA ILE A 623 -14.26 -12.27 -19.36
C ILE A 623 -13.65 -10.86 -19.21
N LEU A 624 -12.90 -10.39 -20.22
CA LEU A 624 -12.33 -9.03 -20.22
C LEU A 624 -13.44 -7.97 -20.21
N ASP A 625 -14.48 -8.12 -21.03
CA ASP A 625 -15.64 -7.24 -21.06
C ASP A 625 -16.36 -7.23 -19.72
N TYR A 626 -16.65 -8.39 -19.14
CA TYR A 626 -17.27 -8.49 -17.80
C TYR A 626 -16.44 -7.76 -16.74
N ARG A 627 -15.13 -7.99 -16.70
CA ARG A 627 -14.25 -7.33 -15.73
C ARG A 627 -14.18 -5.82 -15.92
N GLY A 628 -14.16 -5.36 -17.17
CA GLY A 628 -14.25 -3.93 -17.49
C GLY A 628 -15.51 -3.30 -16.93
N LEU A 629 -16.67 -3.92 -17.20
CA LEU A 629 -17.96 -3.47 -16.67
C LEU A 629 -18.03 -3.51 -15.14
N ALA A 630 -17.54 -4.60 -14.52
CA ALA A 630 -17.51 -4.77 -13.07
C ALA A 630 -16.66 -3.71 -12.39
N LYS A 631 -15.49 -3.38 -12.97
CA LYS A 631 -14.59 -2.34 -12.47
C LYS A 631 -15.24 -0.96 -12.55
N LEU A 632 -15.87 -0.62 -13.68
CA LEU A 632 -16.56 0.67 -13.85
C LEU A 632 -17.70 0.81 -12.84
N ARG A 633 -18.46 -0.26 -12.65
CA ARG A 633 -19.60 -0.27 -11.73
C ARG A 633 -19.14 -0.13 -10.28
N SER A 634 -18.26 -1.02 -9.82
CA SER A 634 -17.84 -1.05 -8.41
C SER A 634 -16.98 0.15 -8.00
N THR A 635 -16.17 0.70 -8.92
CA THR A 635 -15.26 1.81 -8.61
C THR A 635 -15.93 3.17 -8.72
N TYR A 636 -16.85 3.34 -9.68
CA TYR A 636 -17.41 4.65 -9.99
C TYR A 636 -18.93 4.73 -9.79
N THR A 637 -19.72 3.94 -10.54
CA THR A 637 -21.17 4.18 -10.55
C THR A 637 -21.88 3.80 -9.27
N ASP A 638 -21.40 2.78 -8.53
CA ASP A 638 -21.91 2.40 -7.21
C ASP A 638 -21.26 3.26 -6.10
N LYS A 639 -19.95 3.52 -6.21
CA LYS A 639 -19.18 4.11 -5.10
C LYS A 639 -19.29 5.63 -5.01
N LEU A 640 -19.21 6.35 -6.14
CA LEU A 640 -19.21 7.82 -6.12
C LEU A 640 -20.47 8.44 -5.49
N PRO A 641 -21.69 7.91 -5.72
CA PRO A 641 -22.89 8.44 -5.05
C PRO A 641 -22.86 8.34 -3.53
N GLU A 642 -22.18 7.31 -2.97
CA GLU A 642 -22.01 7.13 -1.52
C GLU A 642 -21.03 8.13 -0.92
N MET A 643 -20.12 8.67 -1.73
CA MET A 643 -19.05 9.59 -1.31
C MET A 643 -19.47 11.06 -1.35
N VAL A 644 -20.67 11.38 -1.83
CA VAL A 644 -21.18 12.75 -1.79
C VAL A 644 -21.28 13.22 -0.34
N ASN A 645 -20.59 14.32 -0.03
CA ASN A 645 -20.67 14.93 1.27
C ASN A 645 -22.05 15.61 1.43
N PRO A 646 -22.85 15.28 2.46
CA PRO A 646 -24.20 15.80 2.64
C PRO A 646 -24.22 17.32 2.91
N ASP A 647 -23.16 17.89 3.47
CA ASP A 647 -23.09 19.30 3.82
C ASP A 647 -22.79 20.17 2.60
N THR A 648 -21.98 19.67 1.66
CA THR A 648 -21.55 20.41 0.46
C THR A 648 -22.31 19.99 -0.81
N GLY A 649 -22.91 18.78 -0.81
CA GLY A 649 -23.50 18.16 -2.00
C GLY A 649 -22.48 17.79 -3.07
N ARG A 650 -21.20 17.66 -2.72
CA ARG A 650 -20.07 17.45 -3.63
C ARG A 650 -19.21 16.25 -3.19
N VAL A 651 -18.43 15.73 -4.11
CA VAL A 651 -17.40 14.73 -3.85
C VAL A 651 -16.06 15.45 -3.66
N HIS A 652 -15.35 15.13 -2.61
CA HIS A 652 -14.05 15.71 -2.27
C HIS A 652 -12.99 14.61 -2.37
N THR A 653 -12.03 14.76 -3.27
CA THR A 653 -10.86 13.89 -3.37
C THR A 653 -9.73 14.43 -2.52
N SER A 654 -8.74 13.59 -2.17
CA SER A 654 -7.48 14.02 -1.58
C SER A 654 -6.35 13.90 -2.60
N TYR A 655 -5.57 14.97 -2.80
CA TYR A 655 -4.37 14.97 -3.65
C TYR A 655 -3.11 14.75 -2.83
N HIS A 656 -2.22 13.88 -3.33
CA HIS A 656 -0.96 13.57 -2.65
C HIS A 656 0.22 14.06 -3.50
N GLN A 657 1.04 14.96 -2.93
CA GLN A 657 2.25 15.49 -3.57
C GLN A 657 3.40 14.48 -3.54
N SER A 658 3.47 13.64 -2.51
CA SER A 658 4.49 12.60 -2.32
C SER A 658 4.10 11.22 -2.88
N GLY A 659 2.98 11.12 -3.59
CA GLY A 659 2.43 9.85 -4.07
C GLY A 659 3.20 9.19 -5.22
N ALA A 660 3.94 9.96 -6.02
CA ALA A 660 4.72 9.48 -7.15
C ALA A 660 6.14 10.07 -7.13
N ALA A 661 7.15 9.22 -7.26
CA ALA A 661 8.56 9.63 -7.20
C ALA A 661 8.96 10.65 -8.29
N THR A 662 8.23 10.72 -9.40
CA THR A 662 8.40 11.70 -10.47
C THR A 662 7.86 13.09 -10.14
N GLY A 663 7.21 13.28 -9.00
CA GLY A 663 6.56 14.53 -8.63
C GLY A 663 5.13 14.71 -9.16
N ARG A 664 4.59 13.74 -9.93
CA ARG A 664 3.18 13.79 -10.32
C ARG A 664 2.27 13.71 -9.09
N LEU A 665 1.16 14.43 -9.12
CA LEU A 665 0.10 14.28 -8.13
C LEU A 665 -0.59 12.93 -8.30
N SER A 666 -1.00 12.34 -7.20
CA SER A 666 -1.97 11.23 -7.21
C SER A 666 -3.20 11.63 -6.42
N SER A 667 -4.35 11.02 -6.70
CA SER A 667 -5.58 11.28 -5.97
C SER A 667 -6.14 10.00 -5.36
N SER A 668 -6.77 10.13 -4.19
CA SER A 668 -7.44 9.03 -3.49
C SER A 668 -8.75 9.51 -2.84
N ASP A 669 -9.59 8.58 -2.50
CA ASP A 669 -10.80 8.73 -1.69
C ASP A 669 -11.81 9.78 -2.20
N PRO A 670 -12.20 9.73 -3.50
CA PRO A 670 -11.94 8.75 -4.55
C PRO A 670 -10.78 9.14 -5.48
N ASN A 671 -10.16 8.16 -6.17
CA ASN A 671 -9.21 8.46 -7.23
C ASN A 671 -9.93 8.94 -8.49
N LEU A 672 -9.99 10.25 -8.70
CA LEU A 672 -10.65 10.89 -9.85
C LEU A 672 -9.75 10.99 -11.09
N GLN A 673 -8.42 10.78 -10.94
CA GLN A 673 -7.48 10.83 -12.07
C GLN A 673 -7.54 9.59 -12.97
N ASN A 674 -8.17 8.49 -12.50
CA ASN A 674 -8.24 7.23 -13.23
C ASN A 674 -9.59 6.98 -13.93
N ILE A 675 -10.46 7.98 -14.03
CA ILE A 675 -11.75 7.86 -14.75
C ILE A 675 -11.47 7.70 -16.25
N PRO A 676 -11.89 6.59 -16.88
CA PRO A 676 -11.54 6.30 -18.27
C PRO A 676 -12.13 7.32 -19.24
N ILE A 677 -11.38 7.63 -20.30
CA ILE A 677 -11.81 8.52 -21.38
C ILE A 677 -11.90 7.83 -22.74
N ARG A 678 -11.15 6.72 -22.91
CA ARG A 678 -11.03 6.07 -24.23
C ARG A 678 -12.25 5.25 -24.63
N THR A 679 -13.01 4.78 -23.65
CA THR A 679 -14.23 3.98 -23.88
C THR A 679 -15.48 4.81 -23.75
N GLU A 680 -16.56 4.45 -24.47
CA GLU A 680 -17.86 5.12 -24.35
C GLU A 680 -18.40 5.07 -22.91
N ASP A 681 -18.29 3.92 -22.25
CA ASP A 681 -18.72 3.77 -20.85
C ASP A 681 -17.92 4.68 -19.90
N GLY A 682 -16.62 4.86 -20.15
CA GLY A 682 -15.79 5.81 -19.39
C GLY A 682 -16.23 7.25 -19.59
N ARG A 683 -16.50 7.65 -20.83
CA ARG A 683 -17.05 8.98 -21.15
C ARG A 683 -18.42 9.20 -20.51
N ARG A 684 -19.29 8.20 -20.49
CA ARG A 684 -20.58 8.27 -19.77
C ARG A 684 -20.41 8.58 -18.30
N ILE A 685 -19.37 8.04 -17.62
CA ILE A 685 -19.07 8.40 -16.24
C ILE A 685 -18.69 9.88 -16.13
N ARG A 686 -17.86 10.40 -17.05
CA ARG A 686 -17.50 11.83 -17.09
C ARG A 686 -18.72 12.75 -17.29
N ARG A 687 -19.77 12.34 -18.02
CA ARG A 687 -21.03 13.08 -18.15
C ARG A 687 -21.75 13.28 -16.83
N ALA A 688 -21.52 12.44 -15.85
CA ALA A 688 -22.09 12.61 -14.52
C ALA A 688 -21.40 13.69 -13.68
N PHE A 689 -20.24 14.20 -14.09
CA PHE A 689 -19.56 15.33 -13.45
C PHE A 689 -20.08 16.61 -14.06
N VAL A 690 -20.93 17.35 -13.34
CA VAL A 690 -21.76 18.42 -13.87
C VAL A 690 -21.49 19.76 -13.21
N ALA A 691 -21.65 20.85 -13.97
CA ALA A 691 -21.72 22.20 -13.42
C ALA A 691 -23.08 22.46 -12.73
N PRO A 692 -23.11 23.34 -11.70
CA PRO A 692 -24.37 23.87 -11.18
C PRO A 692 -25.15 24.68 -12.24
N GLU A 693 -26.44 24.93 -12.00
CA GLU A 693 -27.24 25.81 -12.85
C GLU A 693 -26.64 27.22 -12.90
N GLY A 694 -26.52 27.79 -14.10
CA GLY A 694 -25.87 29.08 -14.36
C GLY A 694 -24.34 29.03 -14.46
N PHE A 695 -23.71 27.85 -14.26
CA PHE A 695 -22.30 27.63 -14.41
C PHE A 695 -21.98 26.69 -15.58
N GLN A 696 -20.72 26.69 -16.00
CA GLN A 696 -20.18 25.74 -16.96
C GLN A 696 -18.83 25.18 -16.44
N LEU A 697 -18.44 24.04 -17.00
CA LEU A 697 -17.09 23.51 -16.82
C LEU A 697 -16.20 23.99 -17.97
N LEU A 698 -15.00 24.43 -17.63
CA LEU A 698 -13.88 24.67 -18.55
C LEU A 698 -12.81 23.64 -18.25
N ALA A 699 -12.42 22.84 -19.24
CA ALA A 699 -11.24 21.98 -19.19
C ALA A 699 -10.12 22.62 -20.00
N ALA A 700 -8.90 22.60 -19.49
CA ALA A 700 -7.71 23.11 -20.14
C ALA A 700 -6.59 22.09 -20.04
N ASP A 701 -6.15 21.52 -21.17
CA ASP A 701 -5.19 20.42 -21.27
C ASP A 701 -3.95 20.85 -22.07
N TYR A 702 -2.77 20.44 -21.61
CA TYR A 702 -1.53 20.68 -22.36
C TYR A 702 -1.43 19.78 -23.59
N SER A 703 -1.37 20.38 -24.75
CA SER A 703 -1.20 19.66 -26.01
C SER A 703 0.19 19.05 -26.14
N GLN A 704 0.28 17.73 -26.07
CA GLN A 704 1.52 16.94 -26.28
C GLN A 704 2.70 17.40 -25.41
N ILE A 705 2.46 17.72 -24.14
CA ILE A 705 3.47 18.33 -23.25
C ILE A 705 4.77 17.53 -23.18
N GLU A 706 4.72 16.20 -23.05
CA GLU A 706 5.91 15.38 -22.92
C GLU A 706 6.77 15.37 -24.19
N LEU A 707 6.16 15.43 -25.39
CA LEU A 707 6.89 15.59 -26.66
C LEU A 707 7.54 16.97 -26.80
N ARG A 708 6.89 18.01 -26.31
CA ARG A 708 7.45 19.37 -26.28
C ARG A 708 8.62 19.48 -25.30
N ILE A 709 8.50 18.82 -24.14
CA ILE A 709 9.60 18.69 -23.17
C ILE A 709 10.75 17.89 -23.78
N MET A 710 10.46 16.77 -24.50
CA MET A 710 11.50 16.02 -25.21
C MET A 710 12.22 16.89 -26.26
N ALA A 711 11.48 17.69 -27.04
CA ALA A 711 12.09 18.63 -27.99
C ALA A 711 13.04 19.63 -27.31
N HIS A 712 12.66 20.14 -26.15
CA HIS A 712 13.48 21.05 -25.35
C HIS A 712 14.74 20.36 -24.80
N LEU A 713 14.59 19.19 -24.14
CA LEU A 713 15.68 18.48 -23.45
C LEU A 713 16.66 17.80 -24.39
N SER A 714 16.17 17.30 -25.53
CA SER A 714 17.01 16.67 -26.56
C SER A 714 17.68 17.67 -27.49
N GLU A 715 17.12 18.88 -27.57
CA GLU A 715 17.55 19.93 -28.55
C GLU A 715 17.51 19.41 -30.00
N ASP A 716 16.71 18.37 -30.28
CA ASP A 716 16.66 17.80 -31.63
C ASP A 716 16.12 18.81 -32.66
N PRO A 717 16.92 19.18 -33.70
CA PRO A 717 16.50 20.23 -34.62
C PRO A 717 15.25 19.85 -35.43
N GLY A 718 15.04 18.56 -35.70
CA GLY A 718 13.87 18.05 -36.43
C GLY A 718 12.58 18.20 -35.59
N LEU A 719 12.68 17.83 -34.34
CA LEU A 719 11.55 17.88 -33.40
C LEU A 719 11.19 19.33 -33.02
N VAL A 720 12.22 20.20 -32.78
CA VAL A 720 12.01 21.62 -32.49
C VAL A 720 11.32 22.31 -33.66
N ARG A 721 11.82 22.17 -34.89
CA ARG A 721 11.23 22.78 -36.09
C ARG A 721 9.79 22.29 -36.31
N ALA A 722 9.48 21.01 -36.05
CA ALA A 722 8.15 20.49 -36.20
C ALA A 722 7.15 21.22 -35.29
N PHE A 723 7.52 21.47 -34.04
CA PHE A 723 6.66 22.22 -33.10
C PHE A 723 6.60 23.72 -33.37
N GLU A 724 7.68 24.34 -33.82
CA GLU A 724 7.69 25.77 -34.24
C GLU A 724 6.78 26.02 -35.45
N GLN A 725 6.71 25.06 -36.36
CA GLN A 725 5.88 25.12 -37.57
C GLN A 725 4.43 24.64 -37.32
N GLY A 726 4.08 24.22 -36.10
CA GLY A 726 2.76 23.66 -35.79
C GLY A 726 2.48 22.32 -36.49
N ALA A 727 3.52 21.57 -36.91
CA ALA A 727 3.34 20.31 -37.59
C ALA A 727 2.88 19.18 -36.65
N ASP A 728 2.02 18.31 -37.16
CA ASP A 728 1.62 17.09 -36.46
C ASP A 728 2.73 16.06 -36.48
N VAL A 729 3.53 15.99 -35.42
CA VAL A 729 4.68 15.06 -35.25
C VAL A 729 4.26 13.60 -35.49
N HIS A 730 3.08 13.19 -35.03
CA HIS A 730 2.60 11.83 -35.24
C HIS A 730 2.25 11.56 -36.70
N ARG A 731 1.67 12.54 -37.39
CA ARG A 731 1.33 12.44 -38.81
C ARG A 731 2.59 12.42 -39.67
N ALA A 732 3.59 13.24 -39.32
CA ALA A 732 4.88 13.25 -39.96
C ALA A 732 5.63 11.92 -39.79
N THR A 733 5.63 11.35 -38.58
CA THR A 733 6.19 10.01 -38.35
C THR A 733 5.43 8.93 -39.12
N ALA A 734 4.10 8.98 -39.16
CA ALA A 734 3.28 8.03 -39.94
C ALA A 734 3.59 8.10 -41.43
N ALA A 735 3.69 9.28 -42.00
CA ALA A 735 4.05 9.48 -43.41
C ALA A 735 5.35 8.73 -43.77
N GLU A 736 6.37 8.84 -42.95
CA GLU A 736 7.67 8.20 -43.17
C GLU A 736 7.66 6.70 -42.90
N VAL A 737 7.10 6.29 -41.77
CA VAL A 737 7.05 4.87 -41.36
C VAL A 737 6.25 4.00 -42.35
N PHE A 738 5.16 4.57 -42.89
CA PHE A 738 4.28 3.85 -43.81
C PHE A 738 4.49 4.20 -45.29
N GLY A 739 5.46 5.08 -45.60
CA GLY A 739 5.78 5.48 -46.99
C GLY A 739 4.63 6.23 -47.65
N ARG A 740 3.96 7.16 -46.93
CA ARG A 740 2.82 7.96 -47.37
C ARG A 740 3.22 9.43 -47.52
N THR A 741 2.41 10.18 -48.26
CA THR A 741 2.44 11.65 -48.11
C THR A 741 1.67 12.06 -46.85
N LEU A 742 1.87 13.30 -46.37
CA LEU A 742 1.18 13.78 -45.18
C LEU A 742 -0.36 13.73 -45.32
N GLU A 743 -0.86 13.99 -46.50
CA GLU A 743 -2.31 14.01 -46.82
C GLU A 743 -2.89 12.61 -46.84
N GLU A 744 -2.13 11.59 -47.23
CA GLU A 744 -2.56 10.20 -47.37
C GLU A 744 -2.55 9.44 -46.04
N VAL A 745 -1.94 9.99 -44.99
CA VAL A 745 -1.88 9.35 -43.66
C VAL A 745 -3.28 9.17 -43.10
N THR A 746 -3.66 7.93 -42.92
CA THR A 746 -4.95 7.55 -42.31
C THR A 746 -4.97 7.79 -40.79
N PRO A 747 -6.15 7.93 -40.17
CA PRO A 747 -6.25 8.04 -38.70
C PRO A 747 -5.64 6.85 -37.95
N ASN A 748 -5.69 5.63 -38.53
CA ASN A 748 -5.09 4.44 -37.93
C ASN A 748 -3.57 4.47 -37.98
N GLU A 749 -2.98 4.85 -39.12
CA GLU A 749 -1.52 5.02 -39.28
C GLU A 749 -1.00 6.12 -38.35
N ARG A 750 -1.72 7.23 -38.22
CA ARG A 750 -1.37 8.28 -37.23
C ARG A 750 -1.44 7.76 -35.81
N ARG A 751 -2.43 6.90 -35.46
CA ARG A 751 -2.53 6.27 -34.14
C ARG A 751 -1.36 5.31 -33.89
N ALA A 752 -0.99 4.51 -34.87
CA ALA A 752 0.18 3.61 -34.78
C ALA A 752 1.48 4.44 -34.60
N ALA A 753 1.65 5.52 -35.36
CA ALA A 753 2.80 6.42 -35.21
C ALA A 753 2.80 7.12 -33.84
N LYS A 754 1.65 7.46 -33.27
CA LYS A 754 1.58 7.94 -31.87
C LYS A 754 2.12 6.90 -30.90
N ALA A 755 1.76 5.63 -31.07
CA ALA A 755 2.28 4.54 -30.25
C ALA A 755 3.79 4.32 -30.44
N ILE A 756 4.30 4.47 -31.68
CA ILE A 756 5.74 4.41 -32.01
C ILE A 756 6.47 5.55 -31.29
N ASN A 757 6.04 6.79 -31.48
CA ASN A 757 6.70 7.97 -30.93
C ASN A 757 6.80 7.89 -29.40
N PHE A 758 5.68 7.64 -28.72
CA PHE A 758 5.68 7.51 -27.26
C PHE A 758 6.45 6.28 -26.79
N GLY A 759 6.26 5.13 -27.46
CA GLY A 759 6.98 3.91 -27.10
C GLY A 759 8.48 4.07 -27.16
N LEU A 760 9.01 4.61 -28.26
CA LEU A 760 10.45 4.82 -28.43
C LEU A 760 11.00 5.92 -27.51
N MET A 761 10.26 7.01 -27.34
CA MET A 761 10.62 8.07 -26.41
C MET A 761 10.74 7.57 -24.95
N TYR A 762 9.91 6.62 -24.56
CA TYR A 762 9.97 5.97 -23.24
C TYR A 762 10.94 4.78 -23.16
N GLY A 763 11.78 4.59 -24.19
CA GLY A 763 12.81 3.55 -24.19
C GLY A 763 12.26 2.12 -24.44
N MET A 764 11.13 2.01 -25.15
CA MET A 764 10.60 0.71 -25.57
C MET A 764 11.59 0.03 -26.53
N SER A 765 11.86 -1.26 -26.32
CA SER A 765 12.68 -2.07 -27.22
C SER A 765 11.93 -2.42 -28.51
N ALA A 766 12.66 -2.79 -29.56
CA ALA A 766 12.08 -3.30 -30.81
C ALA A 766 11.17 -4.52 -30.58
N PHE A 767 11.47 -5.36 -29.59
CA PHE A 767 10.59 -6.45 -29.17
C PHE A 767 9.25 -5.95 -28.59
N GLY A 768 9.30 -4.95 -27.70
CA GLY A 768 8.10 -4.33 -27.16
C GLY A 768 7.25 -3.65 -28.23
N LEU A 769 7.91 -2.97 -29.17
CA LEU A 769 7.26 -2.30 -30.31
C LEU A 769 6.58 -3.32 -31.24
N ALA A 770 7.25 -4.42 -31.57
CA ALA A 770 6.71 -5.50 -32.39
C ALA A 770 5.41 -6.08 -31.79
N ARG A 771 5.43 -6.34 -30.48
CA ARG A 771 4.25 -6.84 -29.74
C ARG A 771 3.11 -5.83 -29.72
N ASN A 772 3.43 -4.55 -29.50
CA ASN A 772 2.42 -3.47 -29.41
C ASN A 772 1.69 -3.21 -30.73
N LEU A 773 2.43 -3.30 -31.85
CA LEU A 773 1.89 -3.05 -33.19
C LEU A 773 1.41 -4.31 -33.92
N GLY A 774 1.66 -5.51 -33.38
CA GLY A 774 1.34 -6.78 -34.05
C GLY A 774 2.17 -7.02 -35.31
N ILE A 775 3.43 -6.53 -35.37
CA ILE A 775 4.34 -6.66 -36.53
C ILE A 775 5.52 -7.57 -36.18
N ASP A 776 6.27 -8.03 -37.21
CA ASP A 776 7.46 -8.79 -36.95
C ASP A 776 8.61 -7.96 -36.36
N ARG A 777 9.57 -8.65 -35.71
CA ARG A 777 10.69 -8.00 -35.02
C ARG A 777 11.61 -7.22 -35.95
N GLY A 778 11.79 -7.69 -37.19
CA GLY A 778 12.62 -7.02 -38.19
C GLY A 778 12.03 -5.66 -38.58
N GLN A 779 10.73 -5.64 -38.90
CA GLN A 779 10.00 -4.39 -39.19
C GLN A 779 10.06 -3.42 -38.00
N ALA A 780 9.92 -3.92 -36.77
CA ALA A 780 10.04 -3.08 -35.59
C ALA A 780 11.46 -2.49 -35.45
N GLN A 781 12.50 -3.27 -35.78
CA GLN A 781 13.89 -2.76 -35.77
C GLN A 781 14.11 -1.67 -36.82
N ASP A 782 13.53 -1.84 -38.01
CA ASP A 782 13.60 -0.82 -39.07
C ASP A 782 12.89 0.48 -38.65
N TYR A 783 11.74 0.39 -37.98
CA TYR A 783 11.05 1.56 -37.46
C TYR A 783 11.85 2.27 -36.36
N VAL A 784 12.49 1.53 -35.48
CA VAL A 784 13.39 2.09 -34.44
C VAL A 784 14.57 2.81 -35.08
N ALA A 785 15.21 2.19 -36.07
CA ALA A 785 16.35 2.77 -36.80
C ALA A 785 15.95 4.06 -37.54
N LEU A 786 14.81 4.05 -38.22
CA LEU A 786 14.27 5.21 -38.94
C LEU A 786 13.96 6.38 -38.00
N TYR A 787 13.30 6.09 -36.86
CA TYR A 787 12.97 7.08 -35.85
C TYR A 787 14.21 7.80 -35.30
N PHE A 788 15.23 7.03 -34.89
CA PHE A 788 16.47 7.63 -34.35
C PHE A 788 17.39 8.22 -35.43
N SER A 789 17.24 7.85 -36.69
CA SER A 789 17.89 8.55 -37.82
C SER A 789 17.26 9.93 -38.03
N ARG A 790 15.96 10.05 -37.87
CA ARG A 790 15.22 11.31 -37.97
C ARG A 790 15.43 12.22 -36.77
N TYR A 791 15.46 11.66 -35.57
CA TYR A 791 15.59 12.35 -34.30
C TYR A 791 16.85 11.91 -33.54
N PRO A 792 18.06 12.22 -34.08
CA PRO A 792 19.32 11.79 -33.46
C PRO A 792 19.54 12.42 -32.08
N GLY A 793 19.07 13.67 -31.86
CA GLY A 793 19.14 14.34 -30.57
C GLY A 793 18.35 13.64 -29.47
N VAL A 794 17.24 12.99 -29.81
CA VAL A 794 16.48 12.19 -28.86
C VAL A 794 17.27 10.98 -28.37
N ARG A 795 17.95 10.26 -29.28
CA ARG A 795 18.82 9.15 -28.92
C ARG A 795 19.98 9.60 -28.03
N ASP A 796 20.62 10.72 -28.38
CA ASP A 796 21.74 11.25 -27.63
C ASP A 796 21.31 11.72 -26.23
N PHE A 797 20.12 12.32 -26.11
CA PHE A 797 19.50 12.63 -24.82
C PHE A 797 19.30 11.37 -23.96
N MET A 798 18.71 10.32 -24.53
CA MET A 798 18.46 9.06 -23.80
C MET A 798 19.78 8.46 -23.27
N GLU A 799 20.85 8.51 -24.07
CA GLU A 799 22.15 7.98 -23.61
C GLU A 799 22.79 8.87 -22.56
N ARG A 800 22.68 10.21 -22.68
CA ARG A 800 23.10 11.13 -21.61
C ARG A 800 22.40 10.86 -20.30
N MET A 801 21.07 10.62 -20.30
CA MET A 801 20.32 10.34 -19.07
C MET A 801 20.73 9.02 -18.43
N ARG A 802 20.96 7.96 -19.23
CA ARG A 802 21.52 6.70 -18.72
C ARG A 802 22.90 6.90 -18.10
N GLN A 803 23.76 7.65 -18.76
CA GLN A 803 25.11 7.93 -18.26
C GLN A 803 25.07 8.77 -16.98
N GLN A 804 24.27 9.83 -16.95
CA GLN A 804 24.05 10.64 -15.74
C GLN A 804 23.57 9.79 -14.57
N ALA A 805 22.59 8.91 -14.82
CA ALA A 805 22.07 7.99 -13.79
C ALA A 805 23.17 7.06 -13.26
N ARG A 806 24.04 6.54 -14.14
CA ARG A 806 25.18 5.69 -13.72
C ARG A 806 26.22 6.47 -12.91
N ASP A 807 26.50 7.71 -13.28
CA ASP A 807 27.56 8.51 -12.66
C ASP A 807 27.11 9.12 -11.32
N GLN A 808 25.85 9.55 -11.22
CA GLN A 808 25.34 10.33 -10.09
C GLN A 808 24.31 9.58 -9.23
N GLY A 809 23.76 8.45 -9.73
CA GLY A 809 22.69 7.71 -9.07
C GLY A 809 21.30 8.33 -9.21
N TYR A 810 21.17 9.46 -9.90
CA TYR A 810 19.89 10.16 -10.14
C TYR A 810 19.87 10.89 -11.49
N VAL A 811 18.67 11.28 -11.91
CA VAL A 811 18.42 12.22 -13.01
C VAL A 811 17.57 13.39 -12.52
N GLU A 812 17.57 14.50 -13.24
CA GLU A 812 16.91 15.75 -12.84
C GLU A 812 15.89 16.22 -13.88
N THR A 813 14.85 16.91 -13.39
CA THR A 813 13.92 17.67 -14.25
C THR A 813 14.54 19.00 -14.68
N LEU A 814 13.84 19.72 -15.58
CA LEU A 814 14.21 21.08 -15.98
C LEU A 814 14.35 22.04 -14.78
N PHE A 815 13.63 21.81 -13.72
CA PHE A 815 13.60 22.66 -12.51
C PHE A 815 14.52 22.14 -11.40
N GLY A 816 15.24 21.02 -11.60
CA GLY A 816 16.20 20.50 -10.64
C GLY A 816 15.65 19.45 -9.68
N ARG A 817 14.38 19.01 -9.85
CA ARG A 817 13.83 17.87 -9.08
C ARG A 817 14.60 16.60 -9.42
N ARG A 818 15.02 15.83 -8.40
CA ARG A 818 15.80 14.61 -8.57
C ARG A 818 14.93 13.35 -8.44
N LEU A 819 15.15 12.39 -9.36
CA LEU A 819 14.71 11.01 -9.19
C LEU A 819 15.93 10.12 -8.98
N TYR A 820 16.05 9.51 -7.80
CA TYR A 820 17.12 8.57 -7.48
C TYR A 820 16.81 7.17 -8.04
N LEU A 821 17.85 6.51 -8.57
CA LEU A 821 17.74 5.26 -9.32
C LEU A 821 18.61 4.18 -8.68
N ASN A 822 18.18 3.67 -7.54
CA ASN A 822 18.96 2.72 -6.71
C ASN A 822 19.37 1.45 -7.49
N ASP A 823 18.57 1.01 -8.47
CA ASP A 823 18.81 -0.19 -9.25
C ASP A 823 19.65 0.04 -10.52
N ILE A 824 20.19 1.23 -10.75
CA ILE A 824 20.94 1.54 -11.99
C ILE A 824 22.22 0.68 -12.16
N HIS A 825 22.81 0.25 -11.05
CA HIS A 825 23.97 -0.64 -10.99
C HIS A 825 23.61 -2.09 -10.65
N ALA A 826 22.31 -2.45 -10.62
CA ALA A 826 21.87 -3.79 -10.26
C ALA A 826 22.50 -4.84 -11.18
N ARG A 827 22.99 -5.94 -10.61
CA ARG A 827 23.49 -7.10 -11.37
C ARG A 827 22.40 -7.77 -12.19
N ASN A 828 21.17 -7.72 -11.68
CA ASN A 828 20.01 -8.21 -12.38
C ASN A 828 19.69 -7.32 -13.59
N GLN A 829 19.77 -7.91 -14.80
CA GLN A 829 19.53 -7.19 -16.05
C GLN A 829 18.11 -6.57 -16.11
N GLY A 830 17.10 -7.24 -15.54
CA GLY A 830 15.72 -6.74 -15.54
C GLY A 830 15.57 -5.47 -14.68
N LEU A 831 16.12 -5.47 -13.46
CA LEU A 831 16.13 -4.31 -12.56
C LEU A 831 16.90 -3.15 -13.19
N ARG A 832 18.10 -3.41 -13.69
CA ARG A 832 18.93 -2.38 -14.36
C ARG A 832 18.21 -1.79 -15.59
N ALA A 833 17.63 -2.62 -16.45
CA ALA A 833 16.86 -2.14 -17.61
C ALA A 833 15.62 -1.34 -17.18
N GLY A 834 15.00 -1.68 -16.05
CA GLY A 834 13.93 -0.88 -15.44
C GLY A 834 14.42 0.49 -15.01
N ALA A 835 15.55 0.57 -14.29
CA ALA A 835 16.17 1.81 -13.86
C ALA A 835 16.63 2.67 -15.05
N GLU A 836 17.20 2.07 -16.10
CA GLU A 836 17.59 2.78 -17.34
C GLU A 836 16.39 3.39 -18.07
N ARG A 837 15.23 2.71 -18.08
CA ARG A 837 13.99 3.31 -18.63
C ARG A 837 13.47 4.44 -17.74
N ALA A 838 13.52 4.26 -16.42
CA ALA A 838 13.15 5.30 -15.47
C ALA A 838 14.07 6.55 -15.63
N ALA A 839 15.37 6.37 -15.86
CA ALA A 839 16.31 7.45 -16.13
C ALA A 839 15.91 8.31 -17.35
N ILE A 840 15.37 7.68 -18.39
CA ILE A 840 14.93 8.41 -19.60
C ILE A 840 13.61 9.15 -19.33
N ASN A 841 12.68 8.49 -18.62
CA ASN A 841 11.30 8.98 -18.48
C ASN A 841 11.15 10.05 -17.41
N ALA A 842 11.90 9.93 -16.31
CA ALA A 842 11.75 10.81 -15.16
C ALA A 842 11.97 12.30 -15.46
N PRO A 843 12.98 12.71 -16.25
CA PRO A 843 13.16 14.12 -16.61
C PRO A 843 11.96 14.69 -17.35
N MET A 844 11.33 13.93 -18.25
CA MET A 844 10.16 14.38 -19.00
C MET A 844 8.91 14.43 -18.14
N GLN A 845 8.58 13.32 -17.46
CA GLN A 845 7.37 13.21 -16.65
C GLN A 845 7.42 14.16 -15.45
N GLY A 846 8.61 14.28 -14.81
CA GLY A 846 8.80 15.19 -13.71
C GLY A 846 8.72 16.65 -14.14
N THR A 847 9.30 17.01 -15.29
CA THR A 847 9.20 18.37 -15.84
C THR A 847 7.73 18.71 -16.19
N ALA A 848 6.97 17.77 -16.76
CA ALA A 848 5.52 17.96 -16.99
C ALA A 848 4.77 18.19 -15.67
N ALA A 849 5.09 17.41 -14.63
CA ALA A 849 4.51 17.59 -13.31
C ALA A 849 4.86 18.95 -12.68
N ASP A 850 6.11 19.38 -12.81
CA ASP A 850 6.53 20.70 -12.32
C ASP A 850 5.83 21.85 -13.08
N ILE A 851 5.67 21.72 -14.40
CA ILE A 851 4.98 22.73 -15.23
C ILE A 851 3.51 22.86 -14.80
N ILE A 852 2.75 21.76 -14.69
CA ILE A 852 1.35 21.83 -14.30
C ILE A 852 1.17 22.38 -12.87
N LYS A 853 2.06 22.02 -11.93
CA LYS A 853 2.05 22.56 -10.57
C LYS A 853 2.27 24.07 -10.54
N ARG A 854 3.24 24.57 -11.31
CA ARG A 854 3.48 26.02 -11.46
C ARG A 854 2.28 26.73 -12.09
N ALA A 855 1.67 26.15 -13.11
CA ALA A 855 0.44 26.66 -13.71
C ALA A 855 -0.70 26.73 -12.69
N MET A 856 -0.88 25.68 -11.88
CA MET A 856 -1.91 25.65 -10.83
C MET A 856 -1.70 26.79 -9.81
N VAL A 857 -0.46 27.02 -9.40
CA VAL A 857 -0.13 28.09 -8.43
C VAL A 857 -0.44 29.46 -9.03
N ASP A 858 0.00 29.73 -10.26
CA ASP A 858 -0.23 31.03 -10.91
C ASP A 858 -1.72 31.30 -11.21
N VAL A 859 -2.44 30.30 -11.69
CA VAL A 859 -3.89 30.42 -11.96
C VAL A 859 -4.67 30.62 -10.67
N ASP A 860 -4.39 29.86 -9.62
CA ASP A 860 -5.08 30.00 -8.34
C ASP A 860 -4.81 31.36 -7.66
N GLN A 861 -3.56 31.86 -7.75
CA GLN A 861 -3.23 33.19 -7.28
C GLN A 861 -4.03 34.25 -8.02
N TRP A 862 -4.11 34.16 -9.35
CA TRP A 862 -4.90 35.09 -10.15
C TRP A 862 -6.41 35.00 -9.81
N LEU A 863 -6.96 33.83 -9.64
CA LEU A 863 -8.38 33.63 -9.24
C LEU A 863 -8.68 34.34 -7.92
N ARG A 864 -7.77 34.23 -6.95
CA ARG A 864 -7.92 34.89 -5.64
C ARG A 864 -7.79 36.41 -5.74
N ASP A 865 -6.78 36.91 -6.44
CA ASP A 865 -6.49 38.34 -6.54
C ASP A 865 -7.54 39.10 -7.32
N SER A 866 -8.10 38.49 -8.37
CA SER A 866 -9.14 39.09 -9.20
C SER A 866 -10.56 38.99 -8.62
N GLY A 867 -10.77 38.07 -7.67
CA GLY A 867 -12.11 37.73 -7.21
C GLY A 867 -13.01 37.15 -8.33
N ALA A 868 -12.40 36.49 -9.30
CA ALA A 868 -13.10 35.89 -10.47
C ALA A 868 -14.21 34.92 -10.02
N PRO A 869 -15.39 34.93 -10.68
CA PRO A 869 -16.48 33.99 -10.38
C PRO A 869 -16.21 32.59 -10.94
N ALA A 870 -15.06 32.05 -10.59
CA ALA A 870 -14.57 30.76 -11.07
C ALA A 870 -13.76 30.07 -9.96
N ARG A 871 -13.68 28.75 -10.04
CA ARG A 871 -12.86 27.95 -9.12
C ARG A 871 -12.26 26.73 -9.82
N MET A 872 -11.02 26.38 -9.48
CA MET A 872 -10.40 25.14 -9.90
C MET A 872 -11.00 24.00 -9.08
N ILE A 873 -11.44 22.93 -9.73
CA ILE A 873 -12.13 21.81 -9.07
C ILE A 873 -11.43 20.47 -9.25
N LEU A 874 -10.65 20.27 -10.32
CA LEU A 874 -9.88 19.05 -10.57
C LEU A 874 -8.55 19.36 -11.24
N GLN A 875 -7.57 18.51 -10.93
CA GLN A 875 -6.34 18.30 -11.69
C GLN A 875 -6.27 16.82 -12.11
N VAL A 876 -6.15 16.52 -13.39
CA VAL A 876 -6.12 15.16 -13.93
C VAL A 876 -5.02 15.08 -14.99
N HIS A 877 -3.92 14.39 -14.67
CA HIS A 877 -2.72 14.30 -15.52
C HIS A 877 -2.14 15.67 -15.87
N ASP A 878 -2.32 16.15 -17.10
CA ASP A 878 -1.89 17.44 -17.67
C ASP A 878 -3.07 18.40 -17.91
N GLU A 879 -4.26 18.08 -17.37
CA GLU A 879 -5.50 18.84 -17.47
C GLU A 879 -5.87 19.52 -16.15
N LEU A 880 -6.36 20.78 -16.25
CA LEU A 880 -7.03 21.50 -15.17
C LEU A 880 -8.51 21.69 -15.52
N VAL A 881 -9.41 21.43 -14.57
CA VAL A 881 -10.85 21.61 -14.73
C VAL A 881 -11.35 22.69 -13.78
N PHE A 882 -12.10 23.62 -14.34
CA PHE A 882 -12.69 24.75 -13.63
C PHE A 882 -14.21 24.71 -13.70
N GLU A 883 -14.83 25.25 -12.67
CA GLU A 883 -16.25 25.57 -12.64
C GLU A 883 -16.39 27.11 -12.60
N THR A 884 -17.14 27.70 -13.51
CA THR A 884 -17.25 29.14 -13.65
C THR A 884 -18.65 29.58 -14.04
N GLU A 885 -19.04 30.79 -13.69
CA GLU A 885 -20.28 31.39 -14.21
C GLU A 885 -20.26 31.43 -15.74
N SER A 886 -21.40 31.11 -16.39
CA SER A 886 -21.50 31.03 -17.84
C SER A 886 -21.15 32.34 -18.56
N SER A 887 -21.34 33.48 -17.88
CA SER A 887 -20.99 34.81 -18.40
C SER A 887 -19.48 35.10 -18.39
N PHE A 888 -18.70 34.34 -17.60
CA PHE A 888 -17.25 34.58 -17.39
C PHE A 888 -16.35 33.55 -18.09
N VAL A 889 -16.94 32.57 -18.78
CA VAL A 889 -16.19 31.45 -19.41
C VAL A 889 -15.09 31.92 -20.35
N GLU A 890 -15.35 32.89 -21.23
CA GLU A 890 -14.36 33.34 -22.21
C GLU A 890 -13.21 34.11 -21.57
N ASP A 891 -13.48 34.93 -20.57
CA ASP A 891 -12.47 35.65 -19.82
C ASP A 891 -11.56 34.65 -19.03
N LEU A 892 -12.18 33.67 -18.39
CA LEU A 892 -11.46 32.59 -17.72
C LEU A 892 -10.58 31.82 -18.72
N ARG A 893 -11.14 31.41 -19.86
CA ARG A 893 -10.42 30.66 -20.89
C ARG A 893 -9.16 31.39 -21.34
N LEU A 894 -9.24 32.68 -21.63
CA LEU A 894 -8.11 33.50 -22.07
C LEU A 894 -7.02 33.56 -20.99
N GLN A 895 -7.40 33.80 -19.74
CA GLN A 895 -6.46 33.90 -18.63
C GLN A 895 -5.79 32.56 -18.29
N VAL A 896 -6.55 31.47 -18.32
CA VAL A 896 -6.03 30.11 -18.06
C VAL A 896 -5.04 29.70 -19.15
N VAL A 897 -5.40 29.90 -20.43
CA VAL A 897 -4.52 29.57 -21.57
C VAL A 897 -3.23 30.39 -21.51
N GLU A 898 -3.31 31.68 -21.23
CA GLU A 898 -2.14 32.54 -21.12
C GLU A 898 -1.18 32.04 -20.02
N ARG A 899 -1.69 31.84 -18.79
CA ARG A 899 -0.90 31.45 -17.63
C ARG A 899 -0.30 30.04 -17.77
N MET A 900 -1.11 29.07 -18.21
CA MET A 900 -0.61 27.74 -18.47
C MET A 900 0.47 27.75 -19.56
N SER A 901 0.31 28.50 -20.64
CA SER A 901 1.32 28.62 -21.72
C SER A 901 2.61 29.29 -21.25
N GLN A 902 2.58 30.11 -20.21
CA GLN A 902 3.73 30.82 -19.65
C GLN A 902 4.37 30.11 -18.44
N ALA A 903 3.81 28.98 -17.97
CA ALA A 903 4.27 28.27 -16.77
C ALA A 903 5.73 27.82 -16.85
N ALA A 904 6.27 27.64 -18.07
CA ALA A 904 7.68 27.32 -18.31
C ALA A 904 8.17 27.91 -19.63
N LYS A 905 9.46 28.28 -19.67
CA LYS A 905 10.10 28.75 -20.89
C LYS A 905 10.85 27.60 -21.56
N LEU A 906 10.18 26.96 -22.53
CA LEU A 906 10.80 25.94 -23.37
C LEU A 906 11.34 26.50 -24.69
N ARG A 907 12.12 25.71 -25.43
CA ARG A 907 12.56 26.03 -26.81
C ARG A 907 11.41 26.02 -27.82
N VAL A 908 10.32 25.33 -27.47
CA VAL A 908 9.09 25.25 -28.26
C VAL A 908 7.93 25.78 -27.44
N PRO A 909 6.90 26.39 -28.05
CA PRO A 909 5.78 26.94 -27.30
C PRO A 909 5.00 25.83 -26.54
N LEU A 910 4.59 26.11 -25.30
CA LEU A 910 3.52 25.34 -24.64
C LEU A 910 2.19 25.74 -25.27
N VAL A 911 1.40 24.76 -25.64
CA VAL A 911 0.08 24.94 -26.22
C VAL A 911 -0.96 24.30 -25.31
N VAL A 912 -2.06 24.99 -25.08
CA VAL A 912 -3.17 24.57 -24.22
C VAL A 912 -4.43 24.47 -25.06
N ASP A 913 -5.01 23.28 -25.12
CA ASP A 913 -6.30 23.02 -25.72
C ASP A 913 -7.38 23.23 -24.66
N THR A 914 -8.52 23.81 -25.02
CA THR A 914 -9.61 24.09 -24.08
C THR A 914 -10.95 23.65 -24.65
N GLY A 915 -11.79 23.12 -23.76
CA GLY A 915 -13.20 22.84 -24.07
C GLY A 915 -14.14 23.34 -22.97
N VAL A 916 -15.35 23.59 -23.31
CA VAL A 916 -16.42 24.15 -22.45
C VAL A 916 -17.66 23.30 -22.55
N GLY A 917 -18.27 22.96 -21.43
CA GLY A 917 -19.51 22.15 -21.43
C GLY A 917 -20.28 22.24 -20.12
N ASN A 918 -21.44 21.61 -20.09
CA ASN A 918 -22.26 21.49 -18.88
C ASN A 918 -21.81 20.32 -18.00
N ASN A 919 -21.00 19.44 -18.57
CA ASN A 919 -20.39 18.29 -17.89
C ASN A 919 -18.96 18.08 -18.41
N TRP A 920 -18.22 17.24 -17.74
CA TRP A 920 -16.79 17.03 -18.04
C TRP A 920 -16.53 16.36 -19.40
N ASP A 921 -17.44 15.48 -19.88
CA ASP A 921 -17.30 14.87 -21.22
C ASP A 921 -17.47 15.91 -22.35
N GLU A 922 -18.38 16.86 -22.17
CA GLU A 922 -18.60 17.97 -23.12
C GLU A 922 -17.45 19.00 -23.12
N ALA A 923 -16.81 19.17 -21.94
CA ALA A 923 -15.69 20.09 -21.77
C ALA A 923 -14.36 19.54 -22.25
N HIS A 924 -14.25 18.26 -22.61
CA HIS A 924 -13.03 17.58 -23.08
C HIS A 924 -13.12 17.18 -24.57
#